data_d1131b2cdd7adeee2b246799e9cd6c12
#
_entry.id   d1131b2cdd7adeee2b246799e9cd6c12
#
_cell.length_a   1.000
_cell.length_b   1.000
_cell.length_c   1.000
_cell.angle_alpha   90.00
_cell.angle_beta   90.00
_cell.angle_gamma   90.00
#
_symmetry.space_group_name_H-M   'P 1'
#
loop_
_entity.id
_entity.type
_entity.pdbx_description
1 polymer ?
#
loop_
_entity_poly.entity_id
_entity_poly.type
_entity_poly.pdbx_seq_one_letter_code
_entity_poly.pdbx_strand_id
1 'polypeptide(L)'
;MSLKDLFKSMFGMSNETQVRKLRKITDAVLAKEDEYKALSDSELRAKTAEFKGLVQGGMTLDEILPDAFAAFREAVWRVDGKRLFPVQIMGGVCLHQGRIAEMKTGEGKTHTATLPAYLNALTEKGVHIVTVNDYLAKFQGEWMGNIFRFMGVSVGIITHDLDNAQRRAAYACDITYGTNNEMGFDYLRDNMVNREPDMVQRGHVFGIVDEVDSILIDEARTPLIISGQGDQSTDMYEKADRFVGRLKKDDDYTIAEKEKAVTLTERGVELAQRHFGVENIADLDNAELYHYILQALKAHAMMKRDVDYVVQDGEVIIVDEFTGRLMVGRRYSDGLHQAIEAKERVKVNRESKTLATITFQNYFRMYQKISGMTGTAKTEEEEFQGIYNLDVVQIPTNMPMVRKDYNDVVYKTRKGKFAAVVEEIVKRHATGQPILVGTVNVETSEMLSRYIEMRGVPHEILNAKNHAREADIIAQAGSVDAVTIATNMAGRGTDILLGGNPDYLARRRMRQDGLSDEIIMEAVGHNEDVPPEVLAARETYNRYFAEFKRETDAEHERVMALGGLHIIGTERHESRRIDNQLRGRAGRQGDPGSTQFFISMEDDVMRLFGSERIAPMIERLGMGDDQPLEAGLLTKQIETAQKRIEGHNYDIRKTVLQYDDVMNKQRELIYGQRGDILKGDNMRETVISMVHNMIDATAERNFTGDGSFDWSLDEARDYLERLCLKPGTFAKYAAQIKEMNEPEEMTKLLYVDAEAFYAERETLLTALGIDMREFERVVMLNAIDHHWMDHIDAMDDLRDGIGLRAYGQRNPVQEYRLESFDMFNDMVHMIREDTVRRLFQARVERLPERHKAVDVSKTQEGFAGEGGKPAQNGQAKQGGAPTNKSQPGAVGRNQPCPCGSGKKYKHCCGKGA
;
A
#
# COMPACT_ATOMS: atom_id res chain seq x y z
N MET A 1 31.48 14.99 15.45
CA MET A 1 31.59 13.62 14.95
C MET A 1 32.98 13.11 15.26
N SER A 2 33.13 12.00 15.99
CA SER A 2 34.45 11.43 16.25
C SER A 2 34.99 10.73 14.99
N LEU A 3 36.31 10.61 14.87
CA LEU A 3 36.95 9.83 13.78
C LEU A 3 36.41 8.39 13.69
N LYS A 4 35.95 7.83 14.82
CA LYS A 4 35.27 6.53 14.87
C LYS A 4 33.89 6.55 14.21
N ASP A 5 33.16 7.66 14.29
CA ASP A 5 31.84 7.82 13.68
C ASP A 5 31.97 8.05 12.17
N LEU A 6 33.02 8.73 11.73
CA LEU A 6 33.38 8.91 10.32
C LEU A 6 33.79 7.56 9.68
N PHE A 7 34.60 6.77 10.40
CA PHE A 7 34.99 5.42 9.94
C PHE A 7 33.79 4.44 9.91
N LYS A 8 32.83 4.57 10.84
CA LYS A 8 31.60 3.81 10.82
C LYS A 8 30.69 4.16 9.64
N SER A 9 30.66 5.42 9.22
CA SER A 9 29.86 5.85 8.07
C SER A 9 30.50 5.49 6.73
N MET A 10 31.82 5.31 6.67
CA MET A 10 32.56 4.93 5.45
C MET A 10 32.75 3.42 5.25
N PHE A 11 32.74 2.63 6.33
CA PHE A 11 32.93 1.18 6.30
C PHE A 11 31.98 0.55 7.30
N GLY A 12 30.70 0.40 6.98
CA GLY A 12 29.71 -0.22 7.85
C GLY A 12 30.27 -1.47 8.59
N MET A 13 29.80 -1.73 9.80
CA MET A 13 30.27 -2.93 10.53
C MET A 13 30.03 -4.17 9.70
N SER A 14 31.01 -5.06 9.54
CA SER A 14 30.81 -6.31 8.80
C SER A 14 29.64 -7.09 9.40
N ASN A 15 28.88 -7.78 8.57
CA ASN A 15 27.75 -8.62 9.02
C ASN A 15 28.15 -9.56 10.16
N GLU A 16 29.33 -10.16 10.09
CA GLU A 16 29.86 -11.02 11.15
C GLU A 16 29.97 -10.34 12.51
N THR A 17 30.40 -9.06 12.51
CA THR A 17 30.52 -8.30 13.76
C THR A 17 29.14 -7.97 14.33
N GLN A 18 28.18 -7.68 13.47
CA GLN A 18 26.79 -7.44 13.87
C GLN A 18 26.16 -8.72 14.45
N VAL A 19 26.25 -9.83 13.74
CA VAL A 19 25.78 -11.15 14.20
C VAL A 19 26.43 -11.56 15.53
N ARG A 20 27.73 -11.29 15.73
CA ARG A 20 28.42 -11.57 17.01
C ARG A 20 27.83 -10.76 18.17
N LYS A 21 27.41 -9.52 17.94
CA LYS A 21 26.75 -8.70 18.98
C LYS A 21 25.36 -9.24 19.30
N LEU A 22 24.58 -9.57 18.28
CA LEU A 22 23.25 -10.17 18.45
C LEU A 22 23.34 -11.50 19.20
N ARG A 23 24.33 -12.33 18.90
CA ARG A 23 24.57 -13.61 19.57
C ARG A 23 24.77 -13.44 21.08
N LYS A 24 25.49 -12.44 21.53
CA LYS A 24 25.67 -12.20 22.97
C LYS A 24 24.37 -11.96 23.72
N ILE A 25 23.45 -11.21 23.09
CA ILE A 25 22.13 -10.97 23.66
C ILE A 25 21.28 -12.24 23.60
N THR A 26 21.35 -12.97 22.50
CA THR A 26 20.70 -14.26 22.34
C THR A 26 21.14 -15.26 23.40
N ASP A 27 22.45 -15.35 23.67
CA ASP A 27 22.99 -16.23 24.70
C ASP A 27 22.47 -15.84 26.10
N ALA A 28 22.30 -14.57 26.39
CA ALA A 28 21.69 -14.08 27.64
C ALA A 28 20.21 -14.49 27.77
N VAL A 29 19.45 -14.47 26.68
CA VAL A 29 18.06 -14.96 26.64
C VAL A 29 18.02 -16.47 26.92
N LEU A 30 18.89 -17.24 26.23
CA LEU A 30 18.94 -18.70 26.38
C LEU A 30 19.36 -19.13 27.77
N ALA A 31 20.24 -18.37 28.43
CA ALA A 31 20.69 -18.66 29.81
C ALA A 31 19.54 -18.59 30.83
N LYS A 32 18.43 -17.94 30.50
CA LYS A 32 17.23 -17.84 31.37
C LYS A 32 16.19 -18.94 31.10
N GLU A 33 16.44 -19.86 30.17
CA GLU A 33 15.47 -20.86 29.74
C GLU A 33 14.94 -21.70 30.92
N ASP A 34 15.82 -22.24 31.76
CA ASP A 34 15.43 -23.11 32.88
C ASP A 34 14.61 -22.38 33.95
N GLU A 35 14.88 -21.08 34.17
CA GLU A 35 14.11 -20.21 35.07
C GLU A 35 12.65 -20.11 34.63
N TYR A 36 12.41 -19.73 33.37
CA TYR A 36 11.05 -19.54 32.85
C TYR A 36 10.31 -20.86 32.60
N LYS A 37 11.03 -21.95 32.32
CA LYS A 37 10.45 -23.27 32.16
C LYS A 37 9.90 -23.82 33.50
N ALA A 38 10.49 -23.43 34.62
CA ALA A 38 10.06 -23.86 35.96
C ALA A 38 8.76 -23.18 36.44
N LEU A 39 8.35 -22.07 35.81
CA LEU A 39 7.14 -21.32 36.16
C LEU A 39 5.86 -22.07 35.77
N SER A 40 4.82 -21.97 36.59
CA SER A 40 3.48 -22.37 36.21
C SER A 40 2.90 -21.41 35.13
N ASP A 41 1.81 -21.81 34.46
CA ASP A 41 1.14 -20.95 33.48
C ASP A 41 0.67 -19.62 34.05
N SER A 42 0.15 -19.63 35.30
CA SER A 42 -0.27 -18.42 36.00
C SER A 42 0.88 -17.49 36.35
N GLU A 43 2.02 -18.05 36.77
CA GLU A 43 3.23 -17.27 37.06
C GLU A 43 3.85 -16.69 35.79
N LEU A 44 3.87 -17.47 34.71
CA LEU A 44 4.36 -16.98 33.40
C LEU A 44 3.50 -15.83 32.85
N ARG A 45 2.17 -15.95 32.93
CA ARG A 45 1.24 -14.88 32.55
C ARG A 45 1.43 -13.61 33.39
N ALA A 46 1.66 -13.77 34.71
CA ALA A 46 1.88 -12.65 35.62
C ALA A 46 3.15 -11.83 35.28
N LYS A 47 4.13 -12.42 34.61
CA LYS A 47 5.35 -11.73 34.16
C LYS A 47 5.07 -10.53 33.26
N THR A 48 4.03 -10.56 32.46
CA THR A 48 3.66 -9.41 31.60
C THR A 48 3.31 -8.18 32.45
N ALA A 49 2.53 -8.36 33.51
CA ALA A 49 2.19 -7.25 34.41
C ALA A 49 3.42 -6.74 35.17
N GLU A 50 4.31 -7.66 35.60
CA GLU A 50 5.59 -7.30 36.20
C GLU A 50 6.46 -6.46 35.27
N PHE A 51 6.64 -6.90 34.01
CA PHE A 51 7.43 -6.17 33.01
C PHE A 51 6.82 -4.81 32.67
N LYS A 52 5.48 -4.70 32.52
CA LYS A 52 4.79 -3.42 32.35
C LYS A 52 5.09 -2.46 33.51
N GLY A 53 5.05 -2.97 34.74
CA GLY A 53 5.40 -2.19 35.94
C GLY A 53 6.86 -1.71 35.95
N LEU A 54 7.81 -2.54 35.50
CA LEU A 54 9.21 -2.16 35.37
C LEU A 54 9.43 -1.07 34.31
N VAL A 55 8.75 -1.17 33.16
CA VAL A 55 8.79 -0.14 32.08
C VAL A 55 8.20 1.18 32.60
N GLN A 56 7.07 1.14 33.27
CA GLN A 56 6.46 2.33 33.89
C GLN A 56 7.36 2.94 34.98
N GLY A 57 8.12 2.10 35.67
CA GLY A 57 9.15 2.50 36.66
C GLY A 57 10.42 3.10 36.06
N GLY A 58 10.51 3.18 34.70
CA GLY A 58 11.63 3.81 33.99
C GLY A 58 12.73 2.86 33.51
N MET A 59 12.56 1.53 33.66
CA MET A 59 13.48 0.55 33.09
C MET A 59 13.34 0.52 31.57
N THR A 60 14.44 0.46 30.85
CA THR A 60 14.45 0.44 29.38
C THR A 60 14.05 -0.94 28.85
N LEU A 61 13.51 -0.98 27.63
CA LEU A 61 13.18 -2.22 26.96
C LEU A 61 14.42 -3.11 26.72
N ASP A 62 15.59 -2.53 26.50
CA ASP A 62 16.85 -3.27 26.32
C ASP A 62 17.28 -4.01 27.60
N GLU A 63 17.03 -3.42 28.77
CA GLU A 63 17.32 -4.05 30.07
C GLU A 63 16.40 -5.24 30.36
N ILE A 64 15.14 -5.14 29.95
CA ILE A 64 14.12 -6.18 30.16
C ILE A 64 14.17 -7.26 29.07
N LEU A 65 14.75 -6.97 27.90
CA LEU A 65 14.73 -7.83 26.72
C LEU A 65 15.10 -9.31 27.02
N PRO A 66 16.16 -9.64 27.77
CA PRO A 66 16.51 -11.03 28.01
C PRO A 66 15.40 -11.80 28.74
N ASP A 67 14.77 -11.17 29.73
CA ASP A 67 13.69 -11.77 30.51
C ASP A 67 12.39 -11.89 29.70
N ALA A 68 12.00 -10.80 29.03
CA ALA A 68 10.79 -10.78 28.21
C ALA A 68 10.85 -11.79 27.04
N PHE A 69 12.01 -11.90 26.36
CA PHE A 69 12.18 -12.87 25.29
C PHE A 69 12.21 -14.32 25.81
N ALA A 70 12.82 -14.57 26.97
CA ALA A 70 12.82 -15.91 27.58
C ALA A 70 11.41 -16.33 28.02
N ALA A 71 10.65 -15.42 28.66
CA ALA A 71 9.26 -15.64 29.04
C ALA A 71 8.38 -15.94 27.81
N PHE A 72 8.49 -15.11 26.78
CA PHE A 72 7.68 -15.29 25.57
C PHE A 72 8.06 -16.53 24.78
N ARG A 73 9.35 -16.89 24.74
CA ARG A 73 9.83 -18.13 24.13
C ARG A 73 9.24 -19.37 24.79
N GLU A 74 9.11 -19.36 26.12
CA GLU A 74 8.43 -20.43 26.86
C GLU A 74 6.92 -20.44 26.56
N ALA A 75 6.28 -19.26 26.44
CA ALA A 75 4.88 -19.17 26.04
C ALA A 75 4.63 -19.76 24.63
N VAL A 76 5.52 -19.48 23.65
CA VAL A 76 5.45 -20.09 22.32
C VAL A 76 5.50 -21.63 22.42
N TRP A 77 6.39 -22.16 23.25
CA TRP A 77 6.46 -23.60 23.46
C TRP A 77 5.16 -24.18 24.05
N ARG A 78 4.58 -23.52 25.06
CA ARG A 78 3.36 -24.01 25.70
C ARG A 78 2.12 -23.92 24.81
N VAL A 79 2.02 -22.87 24.00
CA VAL A 79 0.81 -22.61 23.19
C VAL A 79 0.91 -23.27 21.81
N ASP A 80 2.07 -23.21 21.14
CA ASP A 80 2.25 -23.66 19.76
C ASP A 80 3.11 -24.94 19.65
N GLY A 81 3.67 -25.45 20.76
CA GLY A 81 4.52 -26.63 20.78
C GLY A 81 5.87 -26.46 20.06
N LYS A 82 6.21 -25.24 19.64
CA LYS A 82 7.42 -24.92 18.91
C LYS A 82 8.41 -24.17 19.77
N ARG A 83 9.62 -24.68 19.84
CA ARG A 83 10.71 -24.01 20.57
C ARG A 83 11.50 -23.14 19.61
N LEU A 84 11.53 -21.84 19.86
CA LEU A 84 12.24 -20.90 19.01
C LEU A 84 13.73 -21.20 18.97
N PHE A 85 14.29 -21.22 17.76
CA PHE A 85 15.71 -21.43 17.53
C PHE A 85 16.55 -20.19 17.92
N PRO A 86 17.84 -20.37 18.26
CA PRO A 86 18.72 -19.23 18.55
C PRO A 86 18.75 -18.17 17.43
N VAL A 87 18.67 -18.59 16.18
CA VAL A 87 18.65 -17.68 15.01
C VAL A 87 17.37 -16.84 14.96
N GLN A 88 16.23 -17.38 15.44
CA GLN A 88 14.97 -16.63 15.52
C GLN A 88 15.02 -15.59 16.64
N ILE A 89 15.61 -15.93 17.79
CA ILE A 89 15.85 -14.96 18.88
C ILE A 89 16.76 -13.84 18.36
N MET A 90 17.82 -14.18 17.64
CA MET A 90 18.75 -13.23 17.03
C MET A 90 18.04 -12.28 16.05
N GLY A 91 17.16 -12.82 15.21
CA GLY A 91 16.28 -12.04 14.33
C GLY A 91 15.37 -11.10 15.13
N GLY A 92 14.74 -11.59 16.21
CA GLY A 92 13.91 -10.78 17.09
C GLY A 92 14.66 -9.61 17.74
N VAL A 93 15.89 -9.84 18.20
CA VAL A 93 16.76 -8.75 18.71
C VAL A 93 17.09 -7.74 17.61
N CYS A 94 17.38 -8.21 16.39
CA CYS A 94 17.64 -7.34 15.24
C CYS A 94 16.43 -6.44 14.94
N LEU A 95 15.22 -7.00 14.92
CA LEU A 95 13.97 -6.26 14.70
C LEU A 95 13.71 -5.26 15.84
N HIS A 96 13.95 -5.63 17.10
CA HIS A 96 13.81 -4.72 18.23
C HIS A 96 14.73 -3.48 18.09
N GLN A 97 15.90 -3.65 17.51
CA GLN A 97 16.86 -2.56 17.26
C GLN A 97 16.45 -1.62 16.11
N GLY A 98 15.28 -1.81 15.49
CA GLY A 98 14.85 -0.99 14.36
C GLY A 98 15.65 -1.27 13.09
N ARG A 99 15.89 -2.54 12.76
CA ARG A 99 16.73 -2.96 11.63
C ARG A 99 16.01 -4.02 10.81
N ILE A 100 16.51 -4.32 9.62
CA ILE A 100 16.00 -5.40 8.79
C ILE A 100 16.74 -6.69 9.09
N ALA A 101 15.99 -7.72 9.49
CA ALA A 101 16.48 -9.07 9.64
C ALA A 101 16.32 -9.84 8.31
N GLU A 102 17.41 -10.03 7.56
CA GLU A 102 17.37 -10.95 6.42
C GLU A 102 17.48 -12.40 6.93
N MET A 103 16.34 -13.06 6.98
CA MET A 103 16.21 -14.47 7.33
C MET A 103 15.72 -15.26 6.13
N LYS A 104 16.42 -16.32 5.74
CA LYS A 104 16.04 -17.13 4.58
C LYS A 104 14.61 -17.67 4.74
N THR A 105 13.96 -17.93 3.62
CA THR A 105 12.61 -18.50 3.60
C THR A 105 12.60 -19.85 4.33
N GLY A 106 11.57 -20.11 5.15
CA GLY A 106 11.49 -21.33 5.95
C GLY A 106 12.21 -21.26 7.32
N GLU A 107 12.83 -20.12 7.68
CA GLU A 107 13.49 -19.93 8.99
C GLU A 107 12.53 -19.48 10.12
N GLY A 108 11.21 -19.36 9.82
CA GLY A 108 10.20 -19.03 10.82
C GLY A 108 10.15 -17.55 11.19
N LYS A 109 10.19 -16.65 10.20
CA LYS A 109 10.08 -15.20 10.37
C LYS A 109 8.86 -14.79 11.18
N THR A 110 7.71 -15.42 10.95
CA THR A 110 6.45 -15.11 11.66
C THR A 110 6.61 -15.22 13.18
N HIS A 111 7.24 -16.29 13.66
CA HIS A 111 7.53 -16.46 15.09
C HIS A 111 8.61 -15.48 15.57
N THR A 112 9.60 -15.17 14.73
CA THR A 112 10.66 -14.21 15.06
C THR A 112 10.08 -12.83 15.37
N ALA A 113 9.10 -12.37 14.60
CA ALA A 113 8.44 -11.06 14.79
C ALA A 113 7.68 -10.97 16.13
N THR A 114 7.23 -12.08 16.69
CA THR A 114 6.46 -12.07 17.94
C THR A 114 7.29 -11.62 19.16
N LEU A 115 8.57 -11.91 19.17
CA LEU A 115 9.47 -11.52 20.27
C LEU A 115 9.57 -10.00 20.44
N PRO A 116 9.97 -9.22 19.43
CA PRO A 116 10.02 -7.78 19.54
C PRO A 116 8.62 -7.14 19.63
N ALA A 117 7.59 -7.76 19.06
CA ALA A 117 6.22 -7.29 19.20
C ALA A 117 5.77 -7.35 20.66
N TYR A 118 5.97 -8.49 21.33
CA TYR A 118 5.67 -8.63 22.76
C TYR A 118 6.44 -7.61 23.63
N LEU A 119 7.75 -7.50 23.44
CA LEU A 119 8.59 -6.58 24.22
C LEU A 119 8.13 -5.12 24.06
N ASN A 120 7.84 -4.68 22.84
CA ASN A 120 7.42 -3.30 22.61
C ASN A 120 5.96 -3.06 23.02
N ALA A 121 5.10 -4.08 23.00
CA ALA A 121 3.74 -4.00 23.51
C ALA A 121 3.67 -3.68 25.02
N LEU A 122 4.72 -4.00 25.79
CA LEU A 122 4.83 -3.65 27.21
C LEU A 122 4.78 -2.12 27.47
N THR A 123 5.04 -1.30 26.45
CA THR A 123 4.92 0.17 26.55
C THR A 123 3.48 0.66 26.48
N GLU A 124 2.52 -0.19 26.10
CA GLU A 124 1.09 0.11 25.90
C GLU A 124 0.80 1.19 24.83
N LYS A 125 1.80 1.54 24.04
CA LYS A 125 1.69 2.58 22.99
C LYS A 125 1.22 2.05 21.63
N GLY A 126 1.07 0.74 21.49
CA GLY A 126 0.68 0.06 20.24
C GLY A 126 1.87 -0.37 19.39
N VAL A 127 1.77 -1.58 18.85
CA VAL A 127 2.73 -2.17 17.91
C VAL A 127 1.96 -2.60 16.66
N HIS A 128 2.42 -2.22 15.50
CA HIS A 128 1.84 -2.63 14.23
C HIS A 128 2.69 -3.71 13.56
N ILE A 129 2.06 -4.82 13.17
CA ILE A 129 2.69 -5.86 12.34
C ILE A 129 2.03 -5.79 10.97
N VAL A 130 2.83 -5.39 9.99
CA VAL A 130 2.36 -5.10 8.63
C VAL A 130 2.65 -6.27 7.72
N THR A 131 1.63 -6.77 7.04
CA THR A 131 1.70 -7.88 6.08
C THR A 131 1.28 -7.45 4.68
N VAL A 132 1.56 -8.28 3.67
CA VAL A 132 1.28 -7.97 2.27
C VAL A 132 -0.17 -8.21 1.83
N ASN A 133 -1.00 -8.89 2.62
CA ASN A 133 -2.41 -9.14 2.28
C ASN A 133 -3.25 -9.53 3.50
N ASP A 134 -4.58 -9.40 3.36
CA ASP A 134 -5.56 -9.67 4.42
C ASP A 134 -5.55 -11.12 4.89
N TYR A 135 -5.30 -12.07 3.98
CA TYR A 135 -5.20 -13.48 4.36
C TYR A 135 -4.07 -13.71 5.37
N LEU A 136 -2.88 -13.15 5.12
CA LEU A 136 -1.75 -13.28 6.04
C LEU A 136 -1.99 -12.48 7.32
N ALA A 137 -2.57 -11.28 7.23
CA ALA A 137 -2.92 -10.48 8.40
C ALA A 137 -3.85 -11.25 9.34
N LYS A 138 -4.91 -11.86 8.79
CA LYS A 138 -5.86 -12.68 9.54
C LYS A 138 -5.22 -13.95 10.06
N PHE A 139 -4.58 -14.73 9.19
CA PHE A 139 -3.96 -15.99 9.56
C PHE A 139 -2.88 -15.85 10.63
N GLN A 140 -1.93 -14.93 10.43
CA GLN A 140 -0.84 -14.68 11.38
C GLN A 140 -1.37 -14.03 12.68
N GLY A 141 -2.31 -13.08 12.56
CA GLY A 141 -2.90 -12.39 13.71
C GLY A 141 -3.71 -13.32 14.60
N GLU A 142 -4.44 -14.29 14.05
CA GLU A 142 -5.16 -15.29 14.81
C GLU A 142 -4.20 -16.32 15.43
N TRP A 143 -3.28 -16.86 14.65
CA TRP A 143 -2.33 -17.87 15.09
C TRP A 143 -1.38 -17.34 16.17
N MET A 144 -0.65 -16.28 15.92
CA MET A 144 0.26 -15.68 16.89
C MET A 144 -0.51 -14.99 18.02
N GLY A 145 -1.73 -14.51 17.73
CA GLY A 145 -2.65 -13.91 18.70
C GLY A 145 -2.96 -14.83 19.88
N ASN A 146 -3.01 -16.15 19.67
CA ASN A 146 -3.19 -17.11 20.76
C ASN A 146 -2.04 -17.04 21.78
N ILE A 147 -0.81 -16.89 21.30
CA ILE A 147 0.38 -16.79 22.19
C ILE A 147 0.37 -15.44 22.93
N PHE A 148 0.07 -14.35 22.25
CA PHE A 148 -0.03 -13.03 22.87
C PHE A 148 -1.12 -12.97 23.93
N ARG A 149 -2.32 -13.50 23.63
CA ARG A 149 -3.44 -13.56 24.58
C ARG A 149 -3.12 -14.44 25.79
N PHE A 150 -2.40 -15.54 25.59
CA PHE A 150 -1.90 -16.35 26.70
C PHE A 150 -1.01 -15.53 27.64
N MET A 151 -0.19 -14.63 27.12
CA MET A 151 0.65 -13.71 27.91
C MET A 151 -0.11 -12.45 28.40
N GLY A 152 -1.41 -12.33 28.15
CA GLY A 152 -2.21 -11.17 28.57
C GLY A 152 -2.02 -9.91 27.73
N VAL A 153 -1.60 -10.06 26.46
CA VAL A 153 -1.45 -8.98 25.47
C VAL A 153 -2.59 -9.06 24.46
N SER A 154 -3.28 -7.94 24.24
CA SER A 154 -4.39 -7.86 23.31
C SER A 154 -3.93 -7.77 21.86
N VAL A 155 -4.69 -8.41 20.94
CA VAL A 155 -4.37 -8.43 19.51
C VAL A 155 -5.60 -8.06 18.69
N GLY A 156 -5.45 -7.03 17.84
CA GLY A 156 -6.39 -6.61 16.82
C GLY A 156 -5.92 -6.99 15.42
N ILE A 157 -6.85 -7.17 14.51
CA ILE A 157 -6.59 -7.50 13.12
C ILE A 157 -7.38 -6.53 12.26
N ILE A 158 -6.72 -5.86 11.32
CA ILE A 158 -7.30 -4.94 10.36
C ILE A 158 -7.38 -5.63 9.01
N THR A 159 -8.59 -5.72 8.46
CA THR A 159 -8.91 -6.22 7.13
C THR A 159 -9.87 -5.24 6.44
N HIS A 160 -10.04 -5.38 5.13
CA HIS A 160 -10.84 -4.44 4.33
C HIS A 160 -12.33 -4.41 4.68
N ASP A 161 -12.88 -5.49 5.23
CA ASP A 161 -14.29 -5.69 5.54
C ASP A 161 -14.75 -5.07 6.88
N LEU A 162 -13.83 -4.52 7.68
CA LEU A 162 -14.13 -3.94 8.97
C LEU A 162 -14.76 -2.54 8.87
N ASP A 163 -15.75 -2.28 9.72
CA ASP A 163 -16.25 -0.92 9.94
C ASP A 163 -15.34 -0.09 10.86
N ASN A 164 -15.59 1.24 10.93
CA ASN A 164 -14.75 2.15 11.71
C ASN A 164 -14.75 1.84 13.22
N ALA A 165 -15.82 1.31 13.78
CA ALA A 165 -15.87 0.95 15.20
C ALA A 165 -14.99 -0.28 15.49
N GLN A 166 -15.05 -1.27 14.59
CA GLN A 166 -14.21 -2.47 14.64
C GLN A 166 -12.73 -2.13 14.42
N ARG A 167 -12.42 -1.25 13.45
CA ARG A 167 -11.04 -0.75 13.20
C ARG A 167 -10.49 -0.06 14.45
N ARG A 168 -11.26 0.84 15.07
CA ARG A 168 -10.85 1.52 16.29
C ARG A 168 -10.59 0.56 17.44
N ALA A 169 -11.45 -0.46 17.61
CA ALA A 169 -11.23 -1.49 18.59
C ALA A 169 -9.95 -2.30 18.33
N ALA A 170 -9.66 -2.61 17.08
CA ALA A 170 -8.46 -3.33 16.67
C ALA A 170 -7.18 -2.50 16.89
N TYR A 171 -7.19 -1.19 16.54
CA TYR A 171 -6.05 -0.31 16.83
C TYR A 171 -5.88 0.00 18.33
N ALA A 172 -6.94 -0.13 19.13
CA ALA A 172 -6.86 0.02 20.58
C ALA A 172 -6.13 -1.15 21.26
N CYS A 173 -5.92 -2.28 20.61
CA CYS A 173 -5.16 -3.42 21.13
C CYS A 173 -3.66 -3.09 21.27
N ASP A 174 -2.95 -3.87 22.09
CA ASP A 174 -1.50 -3.73 22.28
C ASP A 174 -0.70 -4.01 21.00
N ILE A 175 -1.18 -4.97 20.19
CA ILE A 175 -0.59 -5.36 18.91
C ILE A 175 -1.70 -5.34 17.85
N THR A 176 -1.43 -4.74 16.69
CA THR A 176 -2.36 -4.70 15.57
C THR A 176 -1.71 -5.29 14.33
N TYR A 177 -2.31 -6.36 13.79
CA TYR A 177 -1.96 -6.91 12.48
C TYR A 177 -2.80 -6.22 11.40
N GLY A 178 -2.21 -5.94 10.25
CA GLY A 178 -2.94 -5.39 9.11
C GLY A 178 -2.07 -5.34 7.86
N THR A 179 -2.67 -4.95 6.74
CA THR A 179 -1.93 -4.76 5.51
C THR A 179 -1.38 -3.33 5.42
N ASN A 180 -0.30 -3.16 4.66
CA ASN A 180 0.26 -1.85 4.36
C ASN A 180 -0.80 -0.90 3.77
N ASN A 181 -1.66 -1.41 2.89
CA ASN A 181 -2.71 -0.66 2.22
C ASN A 181 -3.76 -0.16 3.22
N GLU A 182 -4.35 -1.08 3.99
CA GLU A 182 -5.40 -0.72 4.95
C GLU A 182 -4.92 0.28 6.01
N MET A 183 -3.69 0.06 6.53
CA MET A 183 -3.12 0.98 7.51
C MET A 183 -2.81 2.35 6.92
N GLY A 184 -2.35 2.42 5.67
CA GLY A 184 -2.11 3.67 4.98
C GLY A 184 -3.41 4.40 4.61
N PHE A 185 -4.44 3.68 4.17
CA PHE A 185 -5.76 4.26 3.91
C PHE A 185 -6.44 4.72 5.20
N ASP A 186 -6.30 3.98 6.30
CA ASP A 186 -6.82 4.42 7.61
C ASP A 186 -6.17 5.73 8.05
N TYR A 187 -4.86 5.91 7.82
CA TYR A 187 -4.18 7.17 8.07
C TYR A 187 -4.77 8.32 7.24
N LEU A 188 -5.01 8.10 5.95
CA LEU A 188 -5.62 9.12 5.10
C LEU A 188 -7.06 9.43 5.54
N ARG A 189 -7.85 8.40 5.86
CA ARG A 189 -9.23 8.56 6.36
C ARG A 189 -9.27 9.34 7.68
N ASP A 190 -8.36 9.06 8.61
CA ASP A 190 -8.27 9.77 9.89
C ASP A 190 -8.01 11.27 9.72
N ASN A 191 -7.27 11.65 8.67
CA ASN A 191 -7.02 13.04 8.33
C ASN A 191 -8.16 13.72 7.54
N MET A 192 -9.26 12.99 7.27
CA MET A 192 -10.46 13.50 6.61
C MET A 192 -11.69 13.49 7.53
N VAL A 193 -11.59 13.01 8.77
CA VAL A 193 -12.71 12.99 9.74
C VAL A 193 -12.97 14.38 10.32
N ASN A 194 -14.23 14.63 10.71
CA ASN A 194 -14.65 15.92 11.28
C ASN A 194 -14.78 15.89 12.80
N ARG A 195 -14.53 14.74 13.43
CA ARG A 195 -14.59 14.56 14.88
C ARG A 195 -13.45 13.67 15.33
N GLU A 196 -12.76 14.05 16.41
CA GLU A 196 -11.69 13.22 16.97
C GLU A 196 -12.14 11.79 17.32
N PRO A 197 -13.35 11.52 17.89
CA PRO A 197 -13.79 10.15 18.16
C PRO A 197 -13.99 9.30 16.89
N ASP A 198 -14.02 9.89 15.71
CA ASP A 198 -14.14 9.15 14.43
C ASP A 198 -12.78 8.65 13.92
N MET A 199 -11.66 9.14 14.46
CA MET A 199 -10.32 8.62 14.17
C MET A 199 -10.18 7.18 14.66
N VAL A 200 -9.48 6.35 13.90
CA VAL A 200 -9.30 4.94 14.23
C VAL A 200 -7.90 4.62 14.73
N GLN A 201 -6.86 5.30 14.23
CA GLN A 201 -5.46 5.06 14.61
C GLN A 201 -5.06 5.83 15.88
N ARG A 202 -4.10 5.27 16.66
CA ARG A 202 -3.56 5.91 17.88
C ARG A 202 -2.20 6.59 17.66
N GLY A 203 -1.56 6.37 16.53
CA GLY A 203 -0.24 6.87 16.21
C GLY A 203 0.72 5.77 15.77
N HIS A 204 1.94 6.16 15.38
CA HIS A 204 2.94 5.31 14.72
C HIS A 204 4.18 5.15 15.62
N VAL A 205 4.12 4.26 16.62
CA VAL A 205 5.23 4.07 17.59
C VAL A 205 6.21 3.03 17.12
N PHE A 206 5.77 1.78 16.88
CA PHE A 206 6.63 0.72 16.39
C PHE A 206 5.95 -0.09 15.31
N GLY A 207 6.59 -0.19 14.14
CA GLY A 207 6.17 -1.00 13.01
C GLY A 207 7.13 -2.15 12.73
N ILE A 208 6.59 -3.35 12.56
CA ILE A 208 7.32 -4.53 12.08
C ILE A 208 6.73 -4.90 10.72
N VAL A 209 7.53 -4.78 9.66
CA VAL A 209 7.08 -5.04 8.28
C VAL A 209 7.52 -6.44 7.86
N ASP A 210 6.55 -7.34 7.66
CA ASP A 210 6.80 -8.67 7.08
C ASP A 210 6.93 -8.55 5.56
N GLU A 211 7.87 -9.29 4.98
CA GLU A 211 8.25 -9.17 3.57
C GLU A 211 8.56 -7.71 3.19
N VAL A 212 9.44 -7.08 3.97
CA VAL A 212 9.77 -5.65 3.91
C VAL A 212 10.22 -5.18 2.52
N ASP A 213 10.85 -6.04 1.75
CA ASP A 213 11.27 -5.77 0.38
C ASP A 213 10.09 -5.64 -0.60
N SER A 214 9.01 -6.39 -0.38
CA SER A 214 7.79 -6.21 -1.17
C SER A 214 7.13 -4.87 -0.87
N ILE A 215 6.92 -4.62 0.41
CA ILE A 215 6.14 -3.45 0.85
C ILE A 215 6.92 -2.15 0.62
N LEU A 216 8.20 -2.09 1.02
CA LEU A 216 8.96 -0.85 0.98
C LEU A 216 9.70 -0.59 -0.34
N ILE A 217 9.81 -1.59 -1.22
CA ILE A 217 10.49 -1.45 -2.52
C ILE A 217 9.51 -1.66 -3.68
N ASP A 218 8.87 -2.85 -3.78
CA ASP A 218 8.05 -3.16 -4.96
C ASP A 218 6.77 -2.32 -5.01
N GLU A 219 6.00 -2.34 -3.92
CA GLU A 219 4.73 -1.62 -3.81
C GLU A 219 4.92 -0.11 -3.60
N ALA A 220 6.13 0.32 -3.21
CA ALA A 220 6.45 1.72 -2.96
C ALA A 220 6.72 2.54 -4.24
N ARG A 221 6.30 2.09 -5.41
CA ARG A 221 6.40 2.82 -6.68
C ARG A 221 5.27 3.83 -6.86
N THR A 222 4.12 3.57 -6.28
CA THR A 222 2.91 4.38 -6.43
C THR A 222 2.39 4.80 -5.05
N PRO A 223 1.94 6.05 -4.87
CA PRO A 223 1.33 6.49 -3.63
C PRO A 223 -0.07 5.90 -3.45
N LEU A 224 -0.52 5.86 -2.19
CA LEU A 224 -1.91 5.64 -1.84
C LEU A 224 -2.71 6.89 -2.13
N ILE A 225 -3.89 6.75 -2.73
CA ILE A 225 -4.77 7.85 -3.09
C ILE A 225 -6.19 7.54 -2.64
N ILE A 226 -6.83 8.51 -2.00
CA ILE A 226 -8.28 8.55 -1.84
C ILE A 226 -8.80 9.56 -2.84
N SER A 227 -9.68 9.13 -3.73
CA SER A 227 -10.27 9.98 -4.76
C SER A 227 -11.79 10.07 -4.64
N GLY A 228 -12.34 11.21 -5.04
CA GLY A 228 -13.78 11.47 -5.15
C GLY A 228 -14.22 11.61 -6.59
N GLN A 229 -15.52 11.78 -6.83
CA GLN A 229 -16.04 12.02 -8.16
C GLN A 229 -15.66 13.44 -8.65
N GLY A 230 -15.00 13.53 -9.79
CA GLY A 230 -14.74 14.79 -10.49
C GLY A 230 -15.93 15.26 -11.31
N ASP A 231 -15.85 16.51 -11.77
CA ASP A 231 -16.93 17.18 -12.51
C ASP A 231 -16.84 17.00 -14.04
N GLN A 232 -15.77 16.38 -14.56
CA GLN A 232 -15.48 16.33 -16.00
C GLN A 232 -16.35 15.33 -16.78
N SER A 233 -16.60 15.65 -18.05
CA SER A 233 -17.40 14.85 -18.99
C SER A 233 -16.63 13.66 -19.53
N THR A 234 -17.28 12.49 -19.61
CA THR A 234 -16.70 11.23 -20.14
C THR A 234 -16.67 11.14 -21.65
N ASP A 235 -17.33 12.07 -22.38
CA ASP A 235 -17.52 11.99 -23.84
C ASP A 235 -16.21 12.08 -24.63
N MET A 236 -15.19 12.77 -24.08
CA MET A 236 -13.92 12.97 -24.76
C MET A 236 -13.08 11.70 -24.83
N TYR A 237 -13.16 10.82 -23.83
CA TYR A 237 -12.47 9.52 -23.87
C TYR A 237 -12.94 8.63 -25.01
N GLU A 238 -14.26 8.58 -25.26
CA GLU A 238 -14.80 7.84 -26.40
C GLU A 238 -14.41 8.44 -27.75
N LYS A 239 -14.29 9.78 -27.84
CA LYS A 239 -13.84 10.44 -29.06
C LYS A 239 -12.36 10.17 -29.33
N ALA A 240 -11.54 10.27 -28.28
CA ALA A 240 -10.12 9.98 -28.34
C ALA A 240 -9.85 8.49 -28.70
N ASP A 241 -10.59 7.55 -28.12
CA ASP A 241 -10.52 6.13 -28.45
C ASP A 241 -10.80 5.87 -29.93
N ARG A 242 -11.89 6.45 -30.46
CA ARG A 242 -12.23 6.31 -31.89
C ARG A 242 -11.20 6.91 -32.84
N PHE A 243 -10.52 7.95 -32.43
CA PHE A 243 -9.42 8.56 -33.19
C PHE A 243 -8.19 7.66 -33.17
N VAL A 244 -7.74 7.28 -31.97
CA VAL A 244 -6.51 6.48 -31.75
C VAL A 244 -6.61 5.10 -32.40
N GLY A 245 -7.79 4.47 -32.38
CA GLY A 245 -8.01 3.18 -33.05
C GLY A 245 -7.78 3.17 -34.56
N ARG A 246 -7.57 4.34 -35.19
CA ARG A 246 -7.26 4.49 -36.64
C ARG A 246 -5.79 4.75 -36.92
N LEU A 247 -5.00 5.07 -35.87
CA LEU A 247 -3.58 5.38 -36.00
C LEU A 247 -2.74 4.13 -36.23
N LYS A 248 -1.65 4.30 -36.94
CA LYS A 248 -0.69 3.22 -37.25
C LYS A 248 0.61 3.43 -36.50
N LYS A 249 1.08 2.34 -35.88
CA LYS A 249 2.39 2.32 -35.23
C LYS A 249 3.48 2.66 -36.24
N ASP A 250 4.49 3.37 -35.79
CA ASP A 250 5.69 3.83 -36.51
C ASP A 250 5.44 4.88 -37.60
N ASP A 251 4.19 5.02 -38.09
CA ASP A 251 3.79 6.09 -39.03
C ASP A 251 3.23 7.31 -38.28
N ASP A 252 2.26 7.08 -37.40
CA ASP A 252 1.46 8.12 -36.72
C ASP A 252 1.84 8.28 -35.23
N TYR A 253 2.40 7.25 -34.61
CA TYR A 253 2.91 7.29 -33.23
C TYR A 253 4.10 6.35 -33.03
N THR A 254 4.93 6.64 -32.05
CA THR A 254 6.08 5.83 -31.65
C THR A 254 5.93 5.35 -30.20
N ILE A 255 6.49 4.16 -29.93
CA ILE A 255 6.48 3.56 -28.60
C ILE A 255 7.91 3.49 -28.10
N ALA A 256 8.18 4.11 -26.96
CA ALA A 256 9.42 3.97 -26.22
C ALA A 256 9.20 2.94 -25.10
N GLU A 257 9.38 1.66 -25.43
CA GLU A 257 9.05 0.54 -24.52
C GLU A 257 9.86 0.60 -23.21
N LYS A 258 11.10 1.08 -23.24
CA LYS A 258 11.97 1.20 -22.03
C LYS A 258 11.46 2.27 -21.06
N GLU A 259 10.96 3.35 -21.60
CA GLU A 259 10.44 4.51 -20.86
C GLU A 259 8.95 4.37 -20.54
N LYS A 260 8.32 3.29 -21.01
CA LYS A 260 6.86 3.07 -20.93
C LYS A 260 6.07 4.31 -21.43
N ALA A 261 6.55 4.94 -22.51
CA ALA A 261 5.99 6.15 -23.09
C ALA A 261 5.55 5.95 -24.55
N VAL A 262 4.51 6.67 -24.92
CA VAL A 262 4.00 6.71 -26.31
C VAL A 262 3.85 8.16 -26.74
N THR A 263 4.29 8.49 -27.94
CA THR A 263 4.23 9.86 -28.47
C THR A 263 3.70 9.85 -29.88
N LEU A 264 2.93 10.88 -30.25
CA LEU A 264 2.51 11.12 -31.61
C LEU A 264 3.71 11.59 -32.45
N THR A 265 3.78 11.13 -33.72
CA THR A 265 4.68 11.72 -34.72
C THR A 265 4.08 13.05 -35.24
N GLU A 266 4.88 13.82 -36.00
CA GLU A 266 4.37 15.03 -36.66
C GLU A 266 3.11 14.73 -37.49
N ARG A 267 3.08 13.62 -38.21
CA ARG A 267 1.91 13.18 -38.97
C ARG A 267 0.73 12.83 -38.06
N GLY A 268 0.97 12.19 -36.91
CA GLY A 268 -0.07 11.89 -35.90
C GLY A 268 -0.68 13.16 -35.33
N VAL A 269 0.14 14.17 -35.07
CA VAL A 269 -0.29 15.51 -34.62
C VAL A 269 -1.18 16.18 -35.67
N GLU A 270 -0.77 16.18 -36.94
CA GLU A 270 -1.58 16.73 -38.01
C GLU A 270 -2.93 15.99 -38.18
N LEU A 271 -2.95 14.68 -38.01
CA LEU A 271 -4.18 13.89 -38.06
C LEU A 271 -5.11 14.24 -36.90
N ALA A 272 -4.56 14.42 -35.67
CA ALA A 272 -5.30 14.83 -34.50
C ALA A 272 -5.92 16.24 -34.71
N GLN A 273 -5.12 17.21 -35.14
CA GLN A 273 -5.60 18.56 -35.40
C GLN A 273 -6.77 18.60 -36.42
N ARG A 274 -6.64 17.83 -37.51
CA ARG A 274 -7.71 17.70 -38.52
C ARG A 274 -8.96 17.01 -37.98
N HIS A 275 -8.78 15.98 -37.15
CA HIS A 275 -9.89 15.19 -36.60
C HIS A 275 -10.73 15.99 -35.61
N PHE A 276 -10.06 16.75 -34.72
CA PHE A 276 -10.70 17.51 -33.65
C PHE A 276 -10.99 18.96 -34.06
N GLY A 277 -10.51 19.41 -35.23
CA GLY A 277 -10.78 20.75 -35.76
C GLY A 277 -10.05 21.87 -35.03
N VAL A 278 -8.86 21.59 -34.47
CA VAL A 278 -8.00 22.52 -33.74
C VAL A 278 -6.80 22.94 -34.60
N GLU A 279 -6.39 24.20 -34.54
CA GLU A 279 -5.26 24.70 -35.33
C GLU A 279 -3.93 24.23 -34.79
N ASN A 280 -3.77 24.22 -33.46
CA ASN A 280 -2.57 23.76 -32.79
C ASN A 280 -2.95 22.96 -31.53
N ILE A 281 -2.62 21.66 -31.52
CA ILE A 281 -2.94 20.79 -30.39
C ILE A 281 -2.02 21.01 -29.20
N ALA A 282 -0.88 21.68 -29.39
CA ALA A 282 0.09 22.01 -28.34
C ALA A 282 -0.22 23.33 -27.61
N ASP A 283 -1.25 24.05 -28.00
CA ASP A 283 -1.69 25.24 -27.29
C ASP A 283 -2.28 24.89 -25.92
N LEU A 284 -2.13 25.80 -24.95
CA LEU A 284 -2.62 25.60 -23.57
C LEU A 284 -4.13 25.31 -23.55
N ASP A 285 -4.91 25.96 -24.45
CA ASP A 285 -6.36 25.74 -24.57
C ASP A 285 -6.71 24.32 -25.03
N ASN A 286 -5.78 23.58 -25.64
CA ASN A 286 -5.97 22.24 -26.16
C ASN A 286 -5.21 21.17 -25.33
N ALA A 287 -4.58 21.55 -24.21
CA ALA A 287 -3.77 20.66 -23.39
C ALA A 287 -4.60 19.47 -22.86
N GLU A 288 -5.83 19.69 -22.45
CA GLU A 288 -6.76 18.68 -22.00
C GLU A 288 -7.12 17.68 -23.12
N LEU A 289 -7.39 18.17 -24.34
CA LEU A 289 -7.63 17.31 -25.50
C LEU A 289 -6.41 16.46 -25.84
N TYR A 290 -5.23 17.06 -25.76
CA TYR A 290 -3.97 16.35 -26.01
C TYR A 290 -3.75 15.24 -24.97
N HIS A 291 -4.07 15.51 -23.71
CA HIS A 291 -4.04 14.53 -22.65
C HIS A 291 -4.95 13.33 -22.93
N TYR A 292 -6.22 13.53 -23.28
CA TYR A 292 -7.13 12.43 -23.64
C TYR A 292 -6.60 11.57 -24.78
N ILE A 293 -5.98 12.19 -25.79
CA ILE A 293 -5.40 11.46 -26.92
C ILE A 293 -4.21 10.62 -26.47
N LEU A 294 -3.33 11.16 -25.63
CA LEU A 294 -2.18 10.42 -25.10
C LEU A 294 -2.61 9.24 -24.21
N GLN A 295 -3.61 9.42 -23.35
CA GLN A 295 -4.12 8.33 -22.51
C GLN A 295 -4.79 7.24 -23.33
N ALA A 296 -5.59 7.60 -24.33
CA ALA A 296 -6.16 6.63 -25.26
C ALA A 296 -5.07 5.89 -26.04
N LEU A 297 -4.03 6.60 -26.49
CA LEU A 297 -2.90 6.02 -27.20
C LEU A 297 -2.12 5.05 -26.30
N LYS A 298 -1.88 5.42 -25.03
CA LYS A 298 -1.25 4.55 -24.05
C LYS A 298 -2.10 3.31 -23.78
N ALA A 299 -3.40 3.46 -23.63
CA ALA A 299 -4.35 2.36 -23.45
C ALA A 299 -4.29 1.35 -24.60
N HIS A 300 -4.24 1.83 -25.85
CA HIS A 300 -4.18 0.96 -27.03
C HIS A 300 -2.81 0.33 -27.28
N ALA A 301 -1.73 1.10 -27.11
CA ALA A 301 -0.38 0.70 -27.49
C ALA A 301 0.34 -0.12 -26.42
N MET A 302 0.05 0.11 -25.15
CA MET A 302 0.83 -0.42 -24.04
C MET A 302 0.02 -1.33 -23.11
N MET A 303 -1.27 -1.03 -22.86
CA MET A 303 -2.07 -1.80 -21.92
C MET A 303 -2.69 -3.02 -22.59
N LYS A 304 -2.38 -4.20 -22.11
CA LYS A 304 -2.81 -5.48 -22.66
C LYS A 304 -3.85 -6.14 -21.79
N ARG A 305 -4.97 -6.54 -22.40
CA ARG A 305 -5.99 -7.33 -21.72
C ARG A 305 -5.40 -8.70 -21.30
N ASP A 306 -5.85 -9.21 -20.14
CA ASP A 306 -5.42 -10.45 -19.51
C ASP A 306 -3.94 -10.47 -19.05
N VAL A 307 -3.25 -9.32 -19.16
CA VAL A 307 -1.89 -9.09 -18.65
C VAL A 307 -1.92 -7.95 -17.62
N ASP A 308 -2.29 -6.74 -18.07
CA ASP A 308 -2.31 -5.55 -17.21
C ASP A 308 -3.68 -5.34 -16.55
N TYR A 309 -4.74 -5.81 -17.18
CA TYR A 309 -6.11 -5.74 -16.68
C TYR A 309 -6.97 -6.88 -17.23
N VAL A 310 -8.08 -7.18 -16.54
CA VAL A 310 -9.14 -8.07 -17.04
C VAL A 310 -10.46 -7.32 -17.14
N VAL A 311 -11.37 -7.81 -17.98
CA VAL A 311 -12.75 -7.31 -18.04
C VAL A 311 -13.68 -8.37 -17.47
N GLN A 312 -14.30 -8.07 -16.35
CA GLN A 312 -15.23 -8.97 -15.66
C GLN A 312 -16.49 -8.18 -15.28
N ASP A 313 -17.67 -8.78 -15.52
CA ASP A 313 -18.99 -8.19 -15.21
C ASP A 313 -19.21 -6.78 -15.79
N GLY A 314 -18.54 -6.46 -16.90
CA GLY A 314 -18.61 -5.15 -17.56
C GLY A 314 -17.76 -4.06 -16.91
N GLU A 315 -16.81 -4.44 -16.07
CA GLU A 315 -15.84 -3.55 -15.43
C GLU A 315 -14.41 -3.97 -15.78
N VAL A 316 -13.54 -2.96 -15.88
CA VAL A 316 -12.09 -3.16 -15.99
C VAL A 316 -11.53 -3.35 -14.59
N ILE A 317 -10.81 -4.45 -14.37
CA ILE A 317 -10.14 -4.77 -13.10
C ILE A 317 -8.65 -4.87 -13.37
N ILE A 318 -7.85 -4.16 -12.60
CA ILE A 318 -6.39 -4.15 -12.72
C ILE A 318 -5.82 -5.50 -12.28
N VAL A 319 -4.81 -5.97 -12.99
CA VAL A 319 -3.95 -7.08 -12.58
C VAL A 319 -2.67 -6.48 -12.04
N ASP A 320 -2.34 -6.77 -10.81
CA ASP A 320 -1.09 -6.30 -10.21
C ASP A 320 0.14 -6.91 -10.92
N GLU A 321 1.00 -6.07 -11.44
CA GLU A 321 2.20 -6.47 -12.21
C GLU A 321 3.14 -7.37 -11.38
N PHE A 322 3.17 -7.20 -10.05
CA PHE A 322 4.09 -7.92 -9.17
C PHE A 322 3.50 -9.20 -8.60
N THR A 323 2.26 -9.15 -8.14
CA THR A 323 1.62 -10.30 -7.51
C THR A 323 0.77 -11.10 -8.47
N GLY A 324 0.41 -10.53 -9.64
CA GLY A 324 -0.50 -11.12 -10.60
C GLY A 324 -1.93 -11.26 -10.06
N ARG A 325 -2.28 -10.56 -8.98
CA ARG A 325 -3.60 -10.61 -8.34
C ARG A 325 -4.54 -9.59 -8.94
N LEU A 326 -5.83 -9.90 -8.92
CA LEU A 326 -6.87 -8.96 -9.31
C LEU A 326 -7.05 -7.90 -8.22
N MET A 327 -6.92 -6.65 -8.59
CA MET A 327 -7.09 -5.50 -7.72
C MET A 327 -8.51 -4.96 -7.85
N VAL A 328 -9.48 -5.69 -7.28
CA VAL A 328 -10.89 -5.31 -7.36
C VAL A 328 -11.12 -3.98 -6.64
N GLY A 329 -11.82 -3.06 -7.31
CA GLY A 329 -12.13 -1.74 -6.77
C GLY A 329 -11.07 -0.69 -7.02
N ARG A 330 -9.91 -1.03 -7.60
CA ARG A 330 -8.84 -0.08 -7.95
C ARG A 330 -8.92 0.37 -9.40
N ARG A 331 -8.35 1.56 -9.67
CA ARG A 331 -8.34 2.18 -11.01
C ARG A 331 -6.98 2.79 -11.30
N TYR A 332 -6.61 2.86 -12.58
CA TYR A 332 -5.48 3.69 -13.02
C TYR A 332 -5.84 5.17 -12.91
N SER A 333 -4.88 6.03 -12.56
CA SER A 333 -5.05 7.48 -12.49
C SER A 333 -4.95 8.16 -13.86
N ASP A 334 -5.01 9.48 -13.85
CA ASP A 334 -4.76 10.38 -14.96
C ASP A 334 -5.60 10.06 -16.22
N GLY A 335 -6.81 9.55 -16.02
CA GLY A 335 -7.69 9.20 -17.13
C GLY A 335 -7.34 7.89 -17.86
N LEU A 336 -6.25 7.21 -17.51
CA LEU A 336 -5.86 5.95 -18.18
C LEU A 336 -6.92 4.85 -18.01
N HIS A 337 -7.54 4.76 -16.83
CA HIS A 337 -8.59 3.77 -16.59
C HIS A 337 -9.80 4.01 -17.48
N GLN A 338 -10.23 5.27 -17.60
CA GLN A 338 -11.31 5.68 -18.49
C GLN A 338 -10.96 5.41 -19.96
N ALA A 339 -9.71 5.65 -20.34
CA ALA A 339 -9.24 5.32 -21.68
C ALA A 339 -9.29 3.81 -21.96
N ILE A 340 -8.98 2.96 -20.97
CA ILE A 340 -9.13 1.50 -21.07
C ILE A 340 -10.61 1.12 -21.08
N GLU A 341 -11.46 1.72 -20.24
CA GLU A 341 -12.91 1.50 -20.26
C GLU A 341 -13.49 1.83 -21.67
N ALA A 342 -13.06 2.96 -22.27
CA ALA A 342 -13.45 3.33 -23.63
C ALA A 342 -12.96 2.31 -24.68
N LYS A 343 -11.68 1.88 -24.60
CA LYS A 343 -11.08 0.86 -25.49
C LYS A 343 -11.86 -0.45 -25.42
N GLU A 344 -12.22 -0.93 -24.24
CA GLU A 344 -12.95 -2.18 -24.03
C GLU A 344 -14.48 -2.02 -24.23
N ARG A 345 -14.93 -0.80 -24.54
CA ARG A 345 -16.36 -0.48 -24.76
C ARG A 345 -17.26 -0.83 -23.57
N VAL A 346 -16.72 -0.73 -22.38
CA VAL A 346 -17.50 -0.78 -21.15
C VAL A 346 -17.93 0.64 -20.77
N LYS A 347 -18.79 0.76 -19.76
CA LYS A 347 -19.25 2.07 -19.29
C LYS A 347 -18.06 2.89 -18.79
N VAL A 348 -17.78 4.02 -19.44
CA VAL A 348 -16.78 4.98 -18.97
C VAL A 348 -17.29 5.71 -17.73
N ASN A 349 -16.59 5.59 -16.63
CA ASN A 349 -16.93 6.30 -15.40
C ASN A 349 -16.26 7.68 -15.38
N ARG A 350 -16.83 8.62 -14.60
CA ARG A 350 -16.26 9.97 -14.46
C ARG A 350 -14.85 9.92 -13.91
N GLU A 351 -14.06 10.90 -14.26
CA GLU A 351 -12.75 11.14 -13.71
C GLU A 351 -12.83 11.30 -12.18
N SER A 352 -11.79 10.94 -11.49
CA SER A 352 -11.73 11.03 -10.04
C SER A 352 -10.78 12.15 -9.64
N LYS A 353 -11.22 13.04 -8.73
CA LYS A 353 -10.40 14.09 -8.12
C LYS A 353 -9.64 13.51 -6.92
N THR A 354 -8.34 13.80 -6.80
CA THR A 354 -7.53 13.37 -5.65
C THR A 354 -7.92 14.17 -4.40
N LEU A 355 -8.35 13.47 -3.36
CA LEU A 355 -8.78 14.08 -2.10
C LEU A 355 -7.69 13.99 -1.02
N ALA A 356 -6.96 12.89 -1.00
CA ALA A 356 -5.84 12.68 -0.10
C ALA A 356 -4.86 11.68 -0.71
N THR A 357 -3.58 11.89 -0.49
CA THR A 357 -2.52 11.04 -1.01
C THR A 357 -1.37 10.93 -0.02
N ILE A 358 -0.67 9.79 -0.01
CA ILE A 358 0.60 9.60 0.69
C ILE A 358 1.39 8.46 0.02
N THR A 359 2.70 8.63 -0.11
CA THR A 359 3.57 7.52 -0.53
C THR A 359 3.82 6.55 0.62
N PHE A 360 4.04 5.27 0.32
CA PHE A 360 4.45 4.29 1.33
C PHE A 360 5.72 4.72 2.05
N GLN A 361 6.67 5.32 1.31
CA GLN A 361 7.90 5.82 1.89
C GLN A 361 7.62 6.81 3.03
N ASN A 362 6.79 7.81 2.78
CA ASN A 362 6.47 8.82 3.78
C ASN A 362 5.58 8.27 4.89
N TYR A 363 4.63 7.37 4.59
CA TYR A 363 3.82 6.71 5.59
C TYR A 363 4.67 5.92 6.60
N PHE A 364 5.58 5.05 6.12
CA PHE A 364 6.42 4.25 7.01
C PHE A 364 7.52 5.05 7.72
N ARG A 365 7.92 6.21 7.20
CA ARG A 365 8.82 7.15 7.88
C ARG A 365 8.18 7.87 9.07
N MET A 366 6.86 7.83 9.21
CA MET A 366 6.15 8.37 10.37
C MET A 366 6.33 7.54 11.64
N TYR A 367 6.69 6.26 11.53
CA TYR A 367 6.94 5.42 12.68
C TYR A 367 8.19 5.91 13.44
N GLN A 368 8.05 6.06 14.77
CA GLN A 368 9.19 6.41 15.64
C GLN A 368 10.29 5.35 15.56
N LYS A 369 9.88 4.08 15.44
CA LYS A 369 10.75 2.94 15.21
C LYS A 369 10.10 2.01 14.19
N ILE A 370 10.84 1.67 13.15
CA ILE A 370 10.43 0.69 12.14
C ILE A 370 11.48 -0.39 12.02
N SER A 371 11.06 -1.59 11.75
CA SER A 371 11.90 -2.74 11.44
C SER A 371 11.23 -3.62 10.39
N GLY A 372 11.99 -4.51 9.79
CA GLY A 372 11.43 -5.39 8.78
C GLY A 372 12.16 -6.72 8.67
N MET A 373 11.51 -7.67 8.02
CA MET A 373 12.08 -8.99 7.77
C MET A 373 11.74 -9.48 6.37
N THR A 374 12.68 -10.16 5.75
CA THR A 374 12.51 -10.83 4.46
C THR A 374 13.64 -11.82 4.24
N GLY A 375 13.55 -12.67 3.21
CA GLY A 375 14.63 -13.57 2.80
C GLY A 375 15.68 -12.94 1.88
N THR A 376 15.50 -11.69 1.41
CA THR A 376 16.19 -11.14 0.22
C THR A 376 16.47 -9.62 0.28
N ALA A 377 16.69 -9.04 1.49
CA ALA A 377 16.87 -7.60 1.63
C ALA A 377 18.26 -7.08 1.20
N LYS A 378 19.30 -7.90 1.28
CA LYS A 378 20.70 -7.45 1.10
C LYS A 378 20.98 -6.84 -0.27
N THR A 379 20.25 -7.24 -1.29
CA THR A 379 20.41 -6.68 -2.64
C THR A 379 20.00 -5.22 -2.74
N GLU A 380 19.09 -4.77 -1.87
CA GLU A 380 18.49 -3.44 -1.84
C GLU A 380 18.92 -2.64 -0.58
N GLU A 381 20.01 -3.03 0.07
CA GLU A 381 20.47 -2.40 1.32
C GLU A 381 20.71 -0.89 1.17
N GLU A 382 21.26 -0.45 0.03
CA GLU A 382 21.51 0.97 -0.26
C GLU A 382 20.20 1.77 -0.26
N GLU A 383 19.13 1.20 -0.80
CA GLU A 383 17.82 1.84 -0.84
C GLU A 383 17.18 1.87 0.54
N PHE A 384 17.21 0.75 1.29
CA PHE A 384 16.71 0.71 2.66
C PHE A 384 17.40 1.73 3.56
N GLN A 385 18.69 1.89 3.41
CA GLN A 385 19.47 2.86 4.18
C GLN A 385 19.19 4.29 3.72
N GLY A 386 19.15 4.53 2.41
CA GLY A 386 18.99 5.87 1.84
C GLY A 386 17.61 6.48 2.05
N ILE A 387 16.56 5.66 2.01
CA ILE A 387 15.16 6.11 2.12
C ILE A 387 14.63 6.00 3.55
N TYR A 388 14.84 4.85 4.19
CA TYR A 388 14.21 4.50 5.48
C TYR A 388 15.19 4.53 6.66
N ASN A 389 16.48 4.76 6.42
CA ASN A 389 17.54 4.68 7.43
C ASN A 389 17.60 3.31 8.14
N LEU A 390 17.35 2.24 7.39
CA LEU A 390 17.32 0.86 7.88
C LEU A 390 18.57 0.09 7.43
N ASP A 391 19.31 -0.48 8.37
CA ASP A 391 20.41 -1.41 8.11
C ASP A 391 19.89 -2.82 7.88
N VAL A 392 20.55 -3.58 7.00
CA VAL A 392 20.23 -4.99 6.74
C VAL A 392 21.23 -5.90 7.43
N VAL A 393 20.74 -6.80 8.29
CA VAL A 393 21.55 -7.84 8.95
C VAL A 393 21.17 -9.20 8.42
N GLN A 394 22.12 -9.88 7.83
CA GLN A 394 21.93 -11.28 7.39
C GLN A 394 22.07 -12.22 8.59
N ILE A 395 20.95 -12.78 9.02
CA ILE A 395 20.91 -13.76 10.10
C ILE A 395 21.31 -15.12 9.54
N PRO A 396 22.22 -15.87 10.20
CA PRO A 396 22.60 -17.20 9.74
C PRO A 396 21.40 -18.15 9.78
N THR A 397 21.39 -19.15 8.88
CA THR A 397 20.37 -20.20 8.88
C THR A 397 20.58 -21.17 10.06
N ASN A 398 19.47 -21.73 10.56
CA ASN A 398 19.50 -22.72 11.64
C ASN A 398 20.25 -23.99 11.22
N MET A 399 19.97 -24.50 10.02
CA MET A 399 20.67 -25.63 9.40
C MET A 399 21.40 -25.17 8.13
N PRO A 400 22.55 -25.79 7.79
CA PRO A 400 23.27 -25.46 6.56
C PRO A 400 22.40 -25.65 5.32
N MET A 401 22.43 -24.69 4.39
CA MET A 401 21.74 -24.81 3.11
C MET A 401 22.51 -25.76 2.19
N VAL A 402 21.83 -26.83 1.76
CA VAL A 402 22.41 -27.89 0.88
C VAL A 402 21.84 -27.87 -0.55
N ARG A 403 20.96 -26.89 -0.86
CA ARG A 403 20.37 -26.70 -2.18
C ARG A 403 21.41 -26.49 -3.25
N LYS A 404 21.17 -27.08 -4.45
CA LYS A 404 22.02 -26.94 -5.63
C LYS A 404 21.38 -25.96 -6.62
N ASP A 405 22.02 -24.82 -6.84
CA ASP A 405 21.59 -23.86 -7.85
C ASP A 405 22.40 -24.11 -9.14
N TYR A 406 21.73 -24.63 -10.18
CA TYR A 406 22.34 -24.88 -11.49
C TYR A 406 22.51 -23.58 -12.28
N ASN A 407 23.42 -23.57 -13.25
CA ASN A 407 23.59 -22.46 -14.18
C ASN A 407 22.32 -22.27 -15.02
N ASP A 408 22.12 -21.03 -15.47
CA ASP A 408 21.05 -20.72 -16.41
C ASP A 408 21.30 -21.39 -17.76
N VAL A 409 20.21 -21.86 -18.36
CA VAL A 409 20.20 -22.41 -19.72
C VAL A 409 19.57 -21.39 -20.65
N VAL A 410 20.34 -20.90 -21.63
CA VAL A 410 19.91 -19.83 -22.54
C VAL A 410 19.60 -20.41 -23.93
N TYR A 411 18.44 -20.05 -24.44
CA TYR A 411 17.97 -20.40 -25.79
C TYR A 411 17.84 -19.17 -26.66
N LYS A 412 17.93 -19.33 -27.96
CA LYS A 412 17.73 -18.24 -28.90
C LYS A 412 16.27 -17.79 -28.96
N THR A 413 15.33 -18.73 -28.94
CA THR A 413 13.89 -18.46 -29.09
C THR A 413 13.08 -18.91 -27.89
N ARG A 414 11.95 -18.25 -27.64
CA ARG A 414 10.97 -18.66 -26.59
C ARG A 414 10.45 -20.07 -26.84
N LYS A 415 10.25 -20.45 -28.14
CA LYS A 415 9.75 -21.77 -28.48
C LYS A 415 10.73 -22.87 -28.08
N GLY A 416 12.03 -22.71 -28.36
CA GLY A 416 13.06 -23.65 -27.94
C GLY A 416 13.18 -23.77 -26.42
N LYS A 417 13.10 -22.63 -25.72
CA LYS A 417 13.08 -22.58 -24.27
C LYS A 417 11.92 -23.40 -23.68
N PHE A 418 10.69 -23.16 -24.13
CA PHE A 418 9.51 -23.86 -23.56
C PHE A 418 9.51 -25.35 -23.89
N ALA A 419 10.01 -25.76 -25.07
CA ALA A 419 10.20 -27.17 -25.40
C ALA A 419 11.15 -27.83 -24.38
N ALA A 420 12.26 -27.19 -24.07
CA ALA A 420 13.22 -27.69 -23.09
C ALA A 420 12.69 -27.73 -21.65
N VAL A 421 11.92 -26.71 -21.25
CA VAL A 421 11.23 -26.68 -19.94
C VAL A 421 10.29 -27.87 -19.78
N VAL A 422 9.48 -28.15 -20.82
CA VAL A 422 8.56 -29.31 -20.83
C VAL A 422 9.32 -30.63 -20.74
N GLU A 423 10.41 -30.78 -21.49
CA GLU A 423 11.24 -32.00 -21.43
C GLU A 423 11.88 -32.19 -20.04
N GLU A 424 12.37 -31.14 -19.41
CA GLU A 424 12.92 -31.23 -18.05
C GLU A 424 11.83 -31.59 -17.01
N ILE A 425 10.61 -31.04 -17.16
CA ILE A 425 9.48 -31.41 -16.31
C ILE A 425 9.14 -32.90 -16.48
N VAL A 426 9.00 -33.39 -17.71
CA VAL A 426 8.71 -34.80 -18.01
C VAL A 426 9.79 -35.72 -17.43
N LYS A 427 11.06 -35.37 -17.63
CA LYS A 427 12.20 -36.13 -17.15
C LYS A 427 12.21 -36.26 -15.63
N ARG A 428 11.98 -35.16 -14.90
CA ARG A 428 11.99 -35.17 -13.43
C ARG A 428 10.73 -35.80 -12.84
N HIS A 429 9.56 -35.53 -13.41
CA HIS A 429 8.33 -36.17 -13.02
C HIS A 429 8.42 -37.69 -13.14
N ALA A 430 9.05 -38.21 -14.19
CA ALA A 430 9.29 -39.65 -14.33
C ALA A 430 10.17 -40.27 -13.21
N THR A 431 10.91 -39.46 -12.45
CA THR A 431 11.66 -39.92 -11.24
C THR A 431 10.86 -39.82 -9.96
N GLY A 432 9.69 -39.16 -9.98
CA GLY A 432 8.86 -38.87 -8.80
C GLY A 432 9.28 -37.60 -8.03
N GLN A 433 10.26 -36.84 -8.55
CA GLN A 433 10.70 -35.59 -7.89
C GLN A 433 9.66 -34.51 -8.01
N PRO A 434 9.24 -33.84 -6.90
CA PRO A 434 8.31 -32.70 -6.98
C PRO A 434 8.93 -31.51 -7.70
N ILE A 435 8.13 -30.82 -8.51
CA ILE A 435 8.56 -29.73 -9.38
C ILE A 435 7.68 -28.50 -9.15
N LEU A 436 8.32 -27.35 -8.91
CA LEU A 436 7.68 -26.04 -8.93
C LEU A 436 8.18 -25.22 -10.11
N VAL A 437 7.30 -24.84 -11.00
CA VAL A 437 7.61 -24.04 -12.20
C VAL A 437 7.17 -22.60 -11.98
N GLY A 438 8.12 -21.68 -11.91
CA GLY A 438 7.85 -20.24 -11.80
C GLY A 438 7.69 -19.60 -13.18
N THR A 439 6.57 -18.89 -13.39
CA THR A 439 6.27 -18.12 -14.60
C THR A 439 6.06 -16.66 -14.26
N VAL A 440 6.35 -15.75 -15.21
CA VAL A 440 6.24 -14.30 -14.96
C VAL A 440 4.78 -13.82 -15.01
N ASN A 441 3.97 -14.37 -15.92
CA ASN A 441 2.59 -13.94 -16.13
C ASN A 441 1.61 -15.12 -16.26
N VAL A 442 0.31 -14.80 -16.21
CA VAL A 442 -0.78 -15.78 -16.30
C VAL A 442 -0.81 -16.46 -17.65
N GLU A 443 -0.59 -15.72 -18.73
CA GLU A 443 -0.61 -16.24 -20.11
C GLU A 443 0.45 -17.34 -20.30
N THR A 444 1.68 -17.08 -19.84
CA THR A 444 2.77 -18.08 -19.86
C THR A 444 2.42 -19.31 -19.04
N SER A 445 1.78 -19.15 -17.89
CA SER A 445 1.35 -20.27 -17.04
C SER A 445 0.32 -21.16 -17.74
N GLU A 446 -0.67 -20.56 -18.38
CA GLU A 446 -1.71 -21.28 -19.14
C GLU A 446 -1.17 -21.94 -20.40
N MET A 447 -0.26 -21.26 -21.11
CA MET A 447 0.42 -21.83 -22.29
C MET A 447 1.26 -23.05 -21.90
N LEU A 448 2.05 -22.93 -20.86
CA LEU A 448 2.89 -24.04 -20.37
C LEU A 448 2.04 -25.21 -19.88
N SER A 449 0.94 -24.93 -19.19
CA SER A 449 -0.03 -25.95 -18.76
C SER A 449 -0.53 -26.78 -19.96
N ARG A 450 -0.95 -26.15 -21.05
CA ARG A 450 -1.38 -26.86 -22.26
C ARG A 450 -0.28 -27.75 -22.84
N TYR A 451 0.97 -27.30 -22.83
CA TYR A 451 2.08 -28.11 -23.32
C TYR A 451 2.36 -29.33 -22.43
N ILE A 452 2.25 -29.18 -21.12
CA ILE A 452 2.43 -30.26 -20.14
C ILE A 452 1.27 -31.25 -20.23
N GLU A 453 0.04 -30.78 -20.40
CA GLU A 453 -1.17 -31.60 -20.58
C GLU A 453 -1.07 -32.45 -21.81
N MET A 454 -0.58 -31.92 -22.93
CA MET A 454 -0.31 -32.70 -24.18
C MET A 454 0.72 -33.82 -23.98
N ARG A 455 1.60 -33.73 -22.95
CA ARG A 455 2.53 -34.77 -22.57
C ARG A 455 1.99 -35.75 -21.55
N GLY A 456 0.74 -35.56 -21.10
CA GLY A 456 0.07 -36.44 -20.14
C GLY A 456 0.59 -36.34 -18.71
N VAL A 457 1.25 -35.23 -18.30
CA VAL A 457 1.74 -35.00 -16.94
C VAL A 457 0.67 -34.26 -16.12
N PRO A 458 0.14 -34.89 -15.05
CA PRO A 458 -0.78 -34.21 -14.14
C PRO A 458 -0.10 -33.05 -13.46
N HIS A 459 -0.78 -31.91 -13.36
CA HIS A 459 -0.22 -30.70 -12.73
C HIS A 459 -1.32 -29.80 -12.20
N GLU A 460 -0.96 -28.92 -11.26
CA GLU A 460 -1.82 -27.86 -10.72
C GLU A 460 -1.27 -26.49 -11.15
N ILE A 461 -2.23 -25.55 -11.37
CA ILE A 461 -1.87 -24.17 -11.75
C ILE A 461 -2.28 -23.23 -10.62
N LEU A 462 -1.31 -22.41 -10.22
CA LEU A 462 -1.46 -21.37 -9.21
C LEU A 462 -1.24 -19.99 -9.85
N ASN A 463 -2.32 -19.33 -10.20
CA ASN A 463 -2.31 -17.99 -10.77
C ASN A 463 -3.48 -17.15 -10.23
N ALA A 464 -3.59 -15.88 -10.64
CA ALA A 464 -4.62 -14.96 -10.20
C ALA A 464 -6.07 -15.48 -10.36
N LYS A 465 -6.32 -16.34 -11.36
CA LYS A 465 -7.65 -16.92 -11.62
C LYS A 465 -8.03 -18.01 -10.60
N ASN A 466 -7.05 -18.69 -9.99
CA ASN A 466 -7.25 -19.84 -9.09
C ASN A 466 -6.93 -19.51 -7.62
N HIS A 467 -6.99 -18.25 -7.26
CA HIS A 467 -6.58 -17.75 -5.94
C HIS A 467 -7.29 -18.41 -4.74
N ALA A 468 -8.58 -18.77 -4.89
CA ALA A 468 -9.33 -19.42 -3.81
C ALA A 468 -8.77 -20.80 -3.39
N ARG A 469 -8.01 -21.48 -4.27
CA ARG A 469 -7.40 -22.79 -4.01
C ARG A 469 -5.91 -22.73 -3.71
N GLU A 470 -5.36 -21.53 -3.53
CA GLU A 470 -3.91 -21.32 -3.34
C GLU A 470 -3.34 -22.17 -2.21
N ALA A 471 -3.96 -22.11 -1.04
CA ALA A 471 -3.52 -22.86 0.14
C ALA A 471 -3.56 -24.37 -0.06
N ASP A 472 -4.58 -24.88 -0.77
CA ASP A 472 -4.76 -26.29 -1.11
C ASP A 472 -3.61 -26.80 -1.99
N ILE A 473 -3.29 -26.04 -3.04
CA ILE A 473 -2.28 -26.40 -4.04
C ILE A 473 -0.88 -26.38 -3.40
N ILE A 474 -0.57 -25.35 -2.63
CA ILE A 474 0.75 -25.20 -2.01
C ILE A 474 1.00 -26.28 -0.95
N ALA A 475 -0.02 -26.63 -0.17
CA ALA A 475 0.09 -27.66 0.85
C ALA A 475 0.52 -29.02 0.27
N GLN A 476 0.26 -29.27 -1.02
CA GLN A 476 0.58 -30.53 -1.71
C GLN A 476 1.74 -30.40 -2.71
N ALA A 477 2.25 -29.18 -2.96
CA ALA A 477 3.31 -28.95 -3.95
C ALA A 477 4.65 -29.64 -3.64
N GLY A 478 4.85 -30.09 -2.40
CA GLY A 478 6.02 -30.84 -1.97
C GLY A 478 5.85 -32.36 -1.97
N SER A 479 4.71 -32.91 -2.39
CA SER A 479 4.42 -34.34 -2.45
C SER A 479 5.13 -35.03 -3.62
N VAL A 480 5.31 -36.33 -3.55
CA VAL A 480 5.88 -37.15 -4.66
C VAL A 480 5.04 -36.94 -5.93
N ASP A 481 5.69 -36.87 -7.08
CA ASP A 481 5.08 -36.65 -8.41
C ASP A 481 4.37 -35.28 -8.60
N ALA A 482 4.33 -34.41 -7.60
CA ALA A 482 3.65 -33.12 -7.69
C ALA A 482 4.34 -32.20 -8.72
N VAL A 483 3.55 -31.67 -9.68
CA VAL A 483 3.97 -30.63 -10.61
C VAL A 483 3.07 -29.41 -10.40
N THR A 484 3.65 -28.29 -9.98
CA THR A 484 2.92 -27.06 -9.74
C THR A 484 3.47 -25.94 -10.62
N ILE A 485 2.62 -25.31 -11.41
CA ILE A 485 2.96 -24.09 -12.17
C ILE A 485 2.45 -22.90 -11.35
N ALA A 486 3.34 -22.02 -10.95
CA ALA A 486 2.99 -20.84 -10.17
C ALA A 486 3.41 -19.55 -10.89
N THR A 487 2.52 -18.56 -10.99
CA THR A 487 2.94 -17.22 -11.36
C THR A 487 3.74 -16.61 -10.23
N ASN A 488 4.53 -15.61 -10.56
CA ASN A 488 5.34 -14.88 -9.63
C ASN A 488 4.49 -14.45 -8.41
N MET A 489 5.02 -14.57 -7.21
CA MET A 489 4.37 -14.23 -5.94
C MET A 489 3.21 -15.15 -5.48
N ALA A 490 2.61 -15.98 -6.33
CA ALA A 490 1.61 -16.94 -5.86
C ALA A 490 2.23 -17.89 -4.81
N GLY A 491 1.55 -18.04 -3.68
CA GLY A 491 2.05 -18.82 -2.53
C GLY A 491 3.13 -18.10 -1.71
N ARG A 492 3.33 -16.80 -1.85
CA ARG A 492 4.24 -16.02 -1.00
C ARG A 492 3.71 -16.02 0.45
N GLY A 493 4.64 -16.14 1.42
CA GLY A 493 4.27 -16.23 2.84
C GLY A 493 3.84 -17.62 3.30
N THR A 494 3.69 -18.60 2.39
CA THR A 494 3.35 -19.99 2.73
C THR A 494 4.53 -20.92 2.47
N ASP A 495 4.72 -21.90 3.35
CA ASP A 495 5.80 -22.87 3.25
C ASP A 495 5.37 -24.10 2.45
N ILE A 496 6.24 -24.57 1.54
CA ILE A 496 6.11 -25.86 0.87
C ILE A 496 6.87 -26.87 1.70
N LEU A 497 6.13 -27.80 2.31
CA LEU A 497 6.68 -28.90 3.10
C LEU A 497 6.90 -30.12 2.20
N LEU A 498 8.08 -30.69 2.24
CA LEU A 498 8.36 -31.93 1.48
C LEU A 498 7.52 -33.08 2.04
N GLY A 499 6.88 -33.85 1.16
CA GLY A 499 5.95 -34.92 1.52
C GLY A 499 4.53 -34.46 1.84
N GLY A 500 4.23 -33.14 1.76
CA GLY A 500 2.90 -32.57 2.04
C GLY A 500 2.77 -32.00 3.45
N ASN A 501 1.67 -31.31 3.71
CA ASN A 501 1.39 -30.62 4.98
C ASN A 501 0.35 -31.37 5.81
N PRO A 502 0.76 -32.09 6.90
CA PRO A 502 -0.15 -32.88 7.71
C PRO A 502 -1.16 -32.03 8.50
N ASP A 503 -0.79 -30.81 8.92
CA ASP A 503 -1.70 -29.89 9.61
C ASP A 503 -2.82 -29.43 8.67
N TYR A 504 -2.49 -29.08 7.46
CA TYR A 504 -3.46 -28.72 6.45
C TYR A 504 -4.43 -29.86 6.14
N LEU A 505 -3.93 -31.07 5.96
CA LEU A 505 -4.74 -32.26 5.69
C LEU A 505 -5.69 -32.57 6.85
N ALA A 506 -5.22 -32.47 8.09
CA ALA A 506 -6.03 -32.67 9.28
C ALA A 506 -7.17 -31.64 9.36
N ARG A 507 -6.87 -30.36 9.20
CA ARG A 507 -7.88 -29.28 9.20
C ARG A 507 -8.89 -29.44 8.08
N ARG A 508 -8.44 -29.81 6.87
CA ARG A 508 -9.31 -30.07 5.72
C ARG A 508 -10.27 -31.21 6.02
N ARG A 509 -9.81 -32.28 6.68
CA ARG A 509 -10.65 -33.42 7.09
C ARG A 509 -11.71 -32.99 8.11
N MET A 510 -11.31 -32.18 9.09
CA MET A 510 -12.25 -31.64 10.09
C MET A 510 -13.33 -30.77 9.48
N ARG A 511 -12.99 -29.94 8.46
CA ARG A 511 -13.98 -29.17 7.68
C ARG A 511 -14.96 -30.10 6.95
N GLN A 512 -14.47 -31.19 6.35
CA GLN A 512 -15.30 -32.20 5.69
C GLN A 512 -16.23 -32.91 6.67
N ASP A 513 -15.79 -33.06 7.92
CA ASP A 513 -16.63 -33.63 9.01
C ASP A 513 -17.62 -32.59 9.58
N GLY A 514 -17.64 -31.35 9.06
CA GLY A 514 -18.64 -30.33 9.39
C GLY A 514 -18.31 -29.42 10.56
N LEU A 515 -17.05 -29.42 11.07
CA LEU A 515 -16.61 -28.50 12.10
C LEU A 515 -16.37 -27.09 11.53
N SER A 516 -16.72 -26.05 12.30
CA SER A 516 -16.48 -24.67 11.89
C SER A 516 -14.98 -24.32 11.96
N ASP A 517 -14.57 -23.35 11.15
CA ASP A 517 -13.16 -22.90 11.13
C ASP A 517 -12.71 -22.35 12.48
N GLU A 518 -13.59 -21.71 13.25
CA GLU A 518 -13.32 -21.20 14.59
C GLU A 518 -12.95 -22.34 15.55
N ILE A 519 -13.76 -23.40 15.60
CA ILE A 519 -13.49 -24.57 16.44
C ILE A 519 -12.20 -25.28 16.00
N ILE A 520 -11.95 -25.38 14.68
CA ILE A 520 -10.73 -25.99 14.14
C ILE A 520 -9.48 -25.21 14.55
N MET A 521 -9.55 -23.89 14.51
CA MET A 521 -8.42 -23.03 14.92
C MET A 521 -8.12 -23.17 16.42
N GLU A 522 -9.13 -23.17 17.27
CA GLU A 522 -8.95 -23.35 18.71
C GLU A 522 -8.49 -24.78 19.05
N ALA A 523 -8.92 -25.76 18.30
CA ALA A 523 -8.54 -27.17 18.47
C ALA A 523 -7.03 -27.42 18.28
N VAL A 524 -6.39 -26.68 17.40
CA VAL A 524 -4.93 -26.77 17.14
C VAL A 524 -4.11 -26.24 18.32
N GLY A 525 -4.65 -25.29 19.09
CA GLY A 525 -4.00 -24.72 20.26
C GLY A 525 -3.88 -25.74 21.43
N HIS A 526 -2.96 -25.45 22.37
CA HIS A 526 -2.68 -26.30 23.55
C HIS A 526 -3.25 -25.70 24.85
N ASN A 527 -4.09 -24.66 24.72
CA ASN A 527 -4.71 -24.01 25.88
C ASN A 527 -5.73 -24.96 26.53
N GLU A 528 -5.66 -25.17 27.84
CA GLU A 528 -6.55 -26.06 28.58
C GLU A 528 -7.87 -25.40 28.99
N ASP A 529 -7.91 -24.06 29.03
CA ASP A 529 -9.09 -23.28 29.42
C ASP A 529 -9.95 -22.93 28.19
N VAL A 530 -10.53 -23.98 27.59
CA VAL A 530 -11.39 -23.90 26.39
C VAL A 530 -12.68 -24.70 26.59
N PRO A 531 -13.77 -24.40 25.82
CA PRO A 531 -14.99 -25.15 25.89
C PRO A 531 -14.81 -26.64 25.63
N PRO A 532 -15.63 -27.53 26.22
CA PRO A 532 -15.54 -28.98 26.03
C PRO A 532 -15.64 -29.43 24.57
N GLU A 533 -16.34 -28.68 23.73
CA GLU A 533 -16.45 -28.88 22.30
C GLU A 533 -15.09 -28.73 21.58
N VAL A 534 -14.32 -27.73 21.96
CA VAL A 534 -12.97 -27.50 21.44
C VAL A 534 -12.02 -28.60 21.89
N LEU A 535 -12.15 -29.11 23.13
CA LEU A 535 -11.33 -30.25 23.61
C LEU A 535 -11.61 -31.51 22.80
N ALA A 536 -12.88 -31.81 22.51
CA ALA A 536 -13.26 -32.94 21.66
C ALA A 536 -12.78 -32.76 20.20
N ALA A 537 -12.84 -31.55 19.68
CA ALA A 537 -12.28 -31.21 18.37
C ALA A 537 -10.75 -31.38 18.35
N ARG A 538 -10.05 -31.04 19.45
CA ARG A 538 -8.60 -31.21 19.61
C ARG A 538 -8.18 -32.68 19.57
N GLU A 539 -8.93 -33.56 20.24
CA GLU A 539 -8.69 -35.00 20.16
C GLU A 539 -8.84 -35.51 18.72
N THR A 540 -9.85 -35.03 18.02
CA THR A 540 -10.08 -35.35 16.61
C THR A 540 -8.96 -34.82 15.73
N TYR A 541 -8.54 -33.58 15.94
CA TYR A 541 -7.39 -32.99 15.24
C TYR A 541 -6.11 -33.81 15.47
N ASN A 542 -5.77 -34.12 16.71
CA ASN A 542 -4.57 -34.86 17.05
C ASN A 542 -4.55 -36.26 16.41
N ARG A 543 -5.71 -36.92 16.33
CA ARG A 543 -5.86 -38.21 15.66
C ARG A 543 -5.58 -38.08 14.17
N TYR A 544 -6.22 -37.12 13.48
CA TYR A 544 -6.01 -36.90 12.06
C TYR A 544 -4.61 -36.43 11.75
N PHE A 545 -4.08 -35.53 12.55
CA PHE A 545 -2.69 -35.07 12.43
C PHE A 545 -1.69 -36.20 12.56
N ALA A 546 -1.85 -37.09 13.55
CA ALA A 546 -0.98 -38.23 13.72
C ALA A 546 -1.07 -39.25 12.56
N GLU A 547 -2.27 -39.43 11.98
CA GLU A 547 -2.50 -40.29 10.81
C GLU A 547 -1.78 -39.70 9.58
N PHE A 548 -2.09 -38.44 9.21
CA PHE A 548 -1.48 -37.78 8.07
C PHE A 548 0.03 -37.56 8.24
N LYS A 549 0.48 -37.32 9.46
CA LYS A 549 1.91 -37.17 9.74
C LYS A 549 2.70 -38.41 9.38
N ARG A 550 2.19 -39.60 9.69
CA ARG A 550 2.86 -40.84 9.31
C ARG A 550 2.97 -41.00 7.79
N GLU A 551 1.94 -40.65 7.08
CA GLU A 551 1.93 -40.68 5.62
C GLU A 551 2.91 -39.66 5.04
N THR A 552 2.83 -38.41 5.49
CA THR A 552 3.70 -37.33 5.02
C THR A 552 5.16 -37.52 5.43
N ASP A 553 5.47 -38.07 6.61
CA ASP A 553 6.84 -38.38 7.04
C ASP A 553 7.46 -39.44 6.12
N ALA A 554 6.70 -40.51 5.78
CA ALA A 554 7.16 -41.54 4.87
C ALA A 554 7.38 -41.01 3.45
N GLU A 555 6.52 -40.10 3.01
CA GLU A 555 6.63 -39.43 1.72
C GLU A 555 7.78 -38.40 1.72
N HIS A 556 7.99 -37.69 2.81
CA HIS A 556 9.13 -36.80 3.04
C HIS A 556 10.48 -37.55 2.82
N GLU A 557 10.66 -38.70 3.44
CA GLU A 557 11.87 -39.50 3.26
C GLU A 557 12.09 -39.90 1.78
N ARG A 558 11.01 -40.23 1.07
CA ARG A 558 11.06 -40.53 -0.38
C ARG A 558 11.50 -39.31 -1.18
N VAL A 559 10.88 -38.15 -0.94
CA VAL A 559 11.21 -36.90 -1.63
C VAL A 559 12.64 -36.46 -1.31
N MET A 560 13.11 -36.65 -0.06
CA MET A 560 14.49 -36.41 0.33
C MET A 560 15.47 -37.24 -0.48
N ALA A 561 15.18 -38.55 -0.65
CA ALA A 561 15.99 -39.45 -1.45
C ALA A 561 16.03 -39.10 -2.94
N LEU A 562 14.95 -38.48 -3.47
CA LEU A 562 14.84 -37.99 -4.85
C LEU A 562 15.56 -36.65 -5.05
N GLY A 563 16.10 -36.03 -3.99
CA GLY A 563 16.82 -34.76 -4.05
C GLY A 563 15.98 -33.53 -3.74
N GLY A 564 14.83 -33.71 -3.10
CA GLY A 564 13.93 -32.63 -2.65
C GLY A 564 13.18 -31.91 -3.79
N LEU A 565 12.65 -30.73 -3.51
CA LEU A 565 11.91 -29.93 -4.48
C LEU A 565 12.84 -29.36 -5.55
N HIS A 566 12.46 -29.55 -6.83
CA HIS A 566 13.11 -28.92 -7.96
C HIS A 566 12.35 -27.69 -8.43
N ILE A 567 13.07 -26.56 -8.59
CA ILE A 567 12.49 -25.31 -9.08
C ILE A 567 12.98 -25.01 -10.49
N ILE A 568 12.03 -24.76 -11.37
CA ILE A 568 12.26 -24.30 -12.74
C ILE A 568 11.79 -22.86 -12.83
N GLY A 569 12.70 -21.91 -13.11
CA GLY A 569 12.36 -20.56 -13.52
C GLY A 569 12.25 -20.48 -15.03
N THR A 570 11.13 -20.05 -15.57
CA THR A 570 10.94 -19.96 -17.04
C THR A 570 11.51 -18.67 -17.63
N GLU A 571 11.80 -17.68 -16.79
CA GLU A 571 12.41 -16.39 -17.15
C GLU A 571 13.14 -15.81 -15.96
N ARG A 572 14.03 -14.83 -16.19
CA ARG A 572 14.57 -13.98 -15.13
C ARG A 572 13.65 -12.79 -14.92
N HIS A 573 13.42 -12.45 -13.68
CA HIS A 573 12.65 -11.27 -13.30
C HIS A 573 13.48 -10.00 -13.41
N GLU A 574 12.84 -8.86 -13.37
CA GLU A 574 13.49 -7.55 -13.37
C GLU A 574 14.44 -7.36 -12.19
N SER A 575 14.13 -7.98 -11.04
CA SER A 575 14.95 -7.93 -9.83
C SER A 575 15.50 -9.31 -9.46
N ARG A 576 16.80 -9.36 -9.15
CA ARG A 576 17.49 -10.57 -8.63
C ARG A 576 16.86 -11.08 -7.33
N ARG A 577 16.26 -10.20 -6.58
CA ARG A 577 15.56 -10.50 -5.34
C ARG A 577 14.39 -11.46 -5.57
N ILE A 578 13.59 -11.23 -6.58
CA ILE A 578 12.45 -12.09 -6.94
C ILE A 578 12.94 -13.48 -7.38
N ASP A 579 14.01 -13.56 -8.16
CA ASP A 579 14.64 -14.83 -8.50
C ASP A 579 15.11 -15.60 -7.25
N ASN A 580 15.69 -14.88 -6.29
CA ASN A 580 16.15 -15.48 -5.03
C ASN A 580 14.97 -15.93 -4.13
N GLN A 581 13.84 -15.24 -4.17
CA GLN A 581 12.60 -15.66 -3.48
C GLN A 581 12.05 -16.95 -4.11
N LEU A 582 12.07 -17.06 -5.44
CA LEU A 582 11.67 -18.29 -6.13
C LEU A 582 12.61 -19.44 -5.76
N ARG A 583 13.94 -19.25 -5.86
CA ARG A 583 14.93 -20.24 -5.42
C ARG A 583 14.76 -20.63 -3.95
N GLY A 584 14.40 -19.68 -3.09
CA GLY A 584 14.21 -19.87 -1.66
C GLY A 584 13.02 -20.76 -1.27
N ARG A 585 12.22 -21.17 -2.24
CA ARG A 585 11.13 -22.13 -2.00
C ARG A 585 11.63 -23.57 -1.83
N ALA A 586 12.85 -23.88 -2.29
CA ALA A 586 13.51 -25.17 -2.09
C ALA A 586 14.72 -25.04 -1.17
N GLY A 587 15.13 -26.16 -0.55
CA GLY A 587 16.31 -26.22 0.31
C GLY A 587 16.12 -25.51 1.65
N ARG A 588 15.01 -25.75 2.34
CA ARG A 588 14.67 -25.18 3.65
C ARG A 588 15.11 -26.06 4.77
N GLN A 589 15.54 -25.49 5.91
CA GLN A 589 15.91 -26.21 7.14
C GLN A 589 16.86 -27.41 6.92
N GLY A 590 17.77 -27.29 5.95
CA GLY A 590 18.72 -28.34 5.62
C GLY A 590 18.21 -29.41 4.64
N ASP A 591 16.98 -29.29 4.14
CA ASP A 591 16.44 -30.17 3.11
C ASP A 591 17.20 -30.01 1.78
N PRO A 592 17.35 -31.07 0.99
CA PRO A 592 17.88 -30.97 -0.34
C PRO A 592 16.89 -30.24 -1.26
N GLY A 593 17.41 -29.75 -2.35
CA GLY A 593 16.62 -29.07 -3.38
C GLY A 593 17.50 -28.67 -4.53
N SER A 594 16.89 -28.30 -5.65
CA SER A 594 17.65 -27.80 -6.79
C SER A 594 16.86 -26.74 -7.53
N THR A 595 17.59 -25.82 -8.21
CA THR A 595 16.97 -24.76 -8.98
C THR A 595 17.67 -24.58 -10.32
N GLN A 596 16.91 -24.28 -11.37
CA GLN A 596 17.46 -23.96 -12.70
C GLN A 596 16.57 -22.96 -13.41
N PHE A 597 17.18 -21.98 -14.09
CA PHE A 597 16.45 -21.02 -14.92
C PHE A 597 16.67 -21.32 -16.39
N PHE A 598 15.58 -21.26 -17.15
CA PHE A 598 15.54 -21.41 -18.62
C PHE A 598 15.18 -20.06 -19.20
N ILE A 599 16.04 -19.51 -20.05
CA ILE A 599 15.97 -18.13 -20.52
C ILE A 599 15.99 -18.10 -22.02
N SER A 600 15.29 -17.15 -22.63
CA SER A 600 15.35 -16.87 -24.07
C SER A 600 15.88 -15.46 -24.31
N MET A 601 16.55 -15.26 -25.44
CA MET A 601 16.93 -13.92 -25.93
C MET A 601 15.73 -13.03 -26.24
N GLU A 602 14.56 -13.64 -26.44
CA GLU A 602 13.30 -12.97 -26.69
C GLU A 602 12.55 -12.60 -25.38
N ASP A 603 13.05 -13.00 -24.21
CA ASP A 603 12.47 -12.63 -22.92
C ASP A 603 12.72 -11.15 -22.64
N ASP A 604 11.79 -10.48 -21.96
CA ASP A 604 11.79 -9.02 -21.85
C ASP A 604 13.06 -8.46 -21.19
N VAL A 605 13.56 -9.07 -20.13
CA VAL A 605 14.83 -8.67 -19.49
C VAL A 605 16.00 -8.74 -20.47
N MET A 606 16.03 -9.78 -21.32
CA MET A 606 17.08 -9.97 -22.32
C MET A 606 16.91 -9.04 -23.52
N ARG A 607 15.69 -8.87 -24.00
CA ARG A 607 15.35 -8.02 -25.15
C ARG A 607 15.62 -6.54 -24.85
N LEU A 608 15.22 -6.04 -23.68
CA LEU A 608 15.30 -4.64 -23.33
C LEU A 608 16.70 -4.22 -22.83
N PHE A 609 17.38 -5.08 -22.08
CA PHE A 609 18.61 -4.70 -21.37
C PHE A 609 19.83 -5.60 -21.64
N GLY A 610 19.66 -6.77 -22.25
CA GLY A 610 20.72 -7.76 -22.48
C GLY A 610 21.18 -7.90 -23.94
N SER A 611 20.36 -7.50 -24.90
CA SER A 611 20.56 -7.81 -26.32
C SER A 611 21.82 -7.19 -26.95
N GLU A 612 22.20 -5.97 -26.57
CA GLU A 612 23.29 -5.21 -27.21
C GLU A 612 24.65 -5.94 -27.19
N ARG A 613 24.93 -6.73 -26.16
CA ARG A 613 26.21 -7.42 -25.99
C ARG A 613 26.14 -8.91 -26.23
N ILE A 614 25.01 -9.53 -25.96
CA ILE A 614 24.84 -10.99 -25.99
C ILE A 614 24.36 -11.46 -27.36
N ALA A 615 23.48 -10.75 -28.04
CA ALA A 615 22.95 -11.11 -29.34
C ALA A 615 24.06 -11.29 -30.40
N PRO A 616 25.03 -10.37 -30.56
CA PRO A 616 26.13 -10.54 -31.52
C PRO A 616 27.06 -11.72 -31.18
N MET A 617 27.14 -12.10 -29.90
CA MET A 617 27.94 -13.26 -29.48
C MET A 617 27.25 -14.57 -29.86
N ILE A 618 25.94 -14.66 -29.68
CA ILE A 618 25.14 -15.85 -30.05
C ILE A 618 25.07 -16.01 -31.57
N GLU A 619 24.91 -14.92 -32.31
CA GLU A 619 24.96 -14.95 -33.80
C GLU A 619 26.30 -15.46 -34.31
N ARG A 620 27.42 -15.03 -33.69
CA ARG A 620 28.78 -15.52 -34.09
C ARG A 620 28.99 -16.99 -33.78
N LEU A 621 28.28 -17.55 -32.81
CA LEU A 621 28.36 -18.98 -32.46
C LEU A 621 27.55 -19.87 -33.42
N GLY A 622 26.73 -19.31 -34.30
CA GLY A 622 25.97 -20.05 -35.30
C GLY A 622 24.96 -21.04 -34.73
N MET A 623 24.39 -20.73 -33.55
CA MET A 623 23.52 -21.64 -32.80
C MET A 623 22.15 -21.81 -33.45
N GLY A 624 21.71 -23.07 -33.55
CA GLY A 624 20.32 -23.41 -33.90
C GLY A 624 19.33 -22.95 -32.82
N ASP A 625 18.04 -22.79 -33.19
CA ASP A 625 16.99 -22.27 -32.35
C ASP A 625 16.72 -23.11 -31.06
N ASP A 626 17.02 -24.42 -31.13
CA ASP A 626 16.76 -25.40 -30.07
C ASP A 626 18.04 -25.81 -29.30
N GLN A 627 19.18 -25.17 -29.58
CA GLN A 627 20.45 -25.54 -28.92
C GLN A 627 20.61 -24.78 -27.59
N PRO A 628 20.80 -25.47 -26.46
CA PRO A 628 21.04 -24.83 -25.16
C PRO A 628 22.48 -24.28 -25.09
N LEU A 629 22.64 -23.13 -24.49
CA LEU A 629 23.91 -22.56 -24.08
C LEU A 629 23.98 -22.48 -22.56
N GLU A 630 24.78 -23.35 -21.95
CA GLU A 630 25.08 -23.31 -20.54
C GLU A 630 26.47 -22.68 -20.33
N ALA A 631 26.51 -21.42 -19.92
CA ALA A 631 27.79 -20.78 -19.63
C ALA A 631 27.63 -19.84 -18.42
N GLY A 632 28.44 -20.03 -17.39
CA GLY A 632 28.47 -19.17 -16.21
C GLY A 632 28.81 -17.72 -16.51
N LEU A 633 29.41 -17.44 -17.69
CA LEU A 633 29.62 -16.08 -18.18
C LEU A 633 28.31 -15.40 -18.58
N LEU A 634 27.35 -16.12 -19.15
CA LEU A 634 26.02 -15.60 -19.51
C LEU A 634 25.21 -15.28 -18.27
N THR A 635 25.21 -16.14 -17.27
CA THR A 635 24.54 -15.86 -15.96
C THR A 635 25.04 -14.54 -15.38
N LYS A 636 26.35 -14.26 -15.39
CA LYS A 636 26.90 -12.99 -14.92
C LYS A 636 26.49 -11.77 -15.75
N GLN A 637 26.33 -11.95 -17.07
CA GLN A 637 25.86 -10.85 -17.93
C GLN A 637 24.38 -10.53 -17.67
N ILE A 638 23.57 -11.56 -17.43
CA ILE A 638 22.16 -11.42 -17.07
C ILE A 638 22.02 -10.71 -15.71
N GLU A 639 22.80 -11.13 -14.71
CA GLU A 639 22.85 -10.42 -13.42
C GLU A 639 23.27 -8.95 -13.57
N THR A 640 24.15 -8.63 -14.51
CA THR A 640 24.54 -7.25 -14.80
C THR A 640 23.39 -6.47 -15.46
N ALA A 641 22.61 -7.10 -16.34
CA ALA A 641 21.41 -6.50 -16.90
C ALA A 641 20.36 -6.22 -15.81
N GLN A 642 20.09 -7.18 -14.94
CA GLN A 642 19.18 -7.01 -13.80
C GLN A 642 19.63 -5.86 -12.87
N LYS A 643 20.92 -5.75 -12.54
CA LYS A 643 21.44 -4.62 -11.75
C LYS A 643 21.20 -3.26 -12.39
N ARG A 644 21.20 -3.18 -13.72
CA ARG A 644 20.88 -1.92 -14.41
C ARG A 644 19.39 -1.59 -14.29
N ILE A 645 18.52 -2.60 -14.40
CA ILE A 645 17.08 -2.43 -14.22
C ILE A 645 16.79 -2.00 -12.78
N GLU A 646 17.37 -2.70 -11.79
CA GLU A 646 17.26 -2.36 -10.38
C GLU A 646 17.68 -0.91 -10.13
N GLY A 647 18.84 -0.48 -10.67
CA GLY A 647 19.31 0.90 -10.57
C GLY A 647 18.36 1.91 -11.22
N HIS A 648 17.84 1.62 -12.40
CA HIS A 648 16.86 2.49 -13.08
C HIS A 648 15.57 2.62 -12.28
N ASN A 649 15.04 1.50 -11.77
CA ASN A 649 13.85 1.51 -10.93
C ASN A 649 14.09 2.27 -9.60
N TYR A 650 15.27 2.14 -9.02
CA TYR A 650 15.66 2.94 -7.85
C TYR A 650 15.66 4.45 -8.13
N ASP A 651 16.22 4.86 -9.27
CA ASP A 651 16.25 6.27 -9.66
C ASP A 651 14.84 6.83 -9.85
N ILE A 652 13.92 6.03 -10.44
CA ILE A 652 12.50 6.41 -10.56
C ILE A 652 11.88 6.61 -9.17
N ARG A 653 11.99 5.62 -8.28
CA ARG A 653 11.44 5.73 -6.92
C ARG A 653 12.03 6.91 -6.13
N LYS A 654 13.33 7.15 -6.28
CA LYS A 654 14.00 8.29 -5.67
C LYS A 654 13.47 9.62 -6.19
N THR A 655 13.21 9.71 -7.49
CA THR A 655 12.63 10.93 -8.09
C THR A 655 11.22 11.17 -7.59
N VAL A 656 10.37 10.13 -7.58
CA VAL A 656 9.02 10.21 -7.01
C VAL A 656 9.06 10.68 -5.56
N LEU A 657 9.93 10.10 -4.75
CA LEU A 657 10.11 10.52 -3.36
C LEU A 657 10.55 11.97 -3.23
N GLN A 658 11.45 12.46 -4.10
CA GLN A 658 11.91 13.86 -4.04
C GLN A 658 10.77 14.86 -4.29
N TYR A 659 9.83 14.53 -5.14
CA TYR A 659 8.62 15.35 -5.35
C TYR A 659 7.66 15.21 -4.16
N ASP A 660 7.39 13.98 -3.70
CA ASP A 660 6.48 13.76 -2.58
C ASP A 660 7.02 14.26 -1.23
N ASP A 661 8.33 14.35 -1.04
CA ASP A 661 8.93 14.99 0.16
C ASP A 661 8.53 16.46 0.31
N VAL A 662 8.30 17.16 -0.80
CA VAL A 662 7.80 18.55 -0.77
C VAL A 662 6.35 18.55 -0.29
N MET A 663 5.52 17.74 -0.92
CA MET A 663 4.12 17.56 -0.52
C MET A 663 3.97 17.05 0.91
N ASN A 664 4.87 16.16 1.34
CA ASN A 664 4.82 15.60 2.68
C ASN A 664 5.02 16.65 3.78
N LYS A 665 5.94 17.58 3.58
CA LYS A 665 6.14 18.70 4.52
C LYS A 665 4.90 19.58 4.62
N GLN A 666 4.26 19.87 3.50
CA GLN A 666 3.01 20.64 3.46
C GLN A 666 1.87 19.86 4.14
N ARG A 667 1.78 18.56 3.86
CA ARG A 667 0.81 17.64 4.47
C ARG A 667 0.96 17.59 5.99
N GLU A 668 2.17 17.42 6.50
CA GLU A 668 2.45 17.42 7.94
C GLU A 668 2.00 18.71 8.62
N LEU A 669 2.21 19.85 7.98
CA LEU A 669 1.77 21.15 8.50
C LEU A 669 0.24 21.26 8.52
N ILE A 670 -0.42 20.95 7.41
CA ILE A 670 -1.88 21.07 7.28
C ILE A 670 -2.59 20.04 8.17
N TYR A 671 -2.14 18.79 8.17
CA TYR A 671 -2.74 17.74 9.01
C TYR A 671 -2.47 17.98 10.50
N GLY A 672 -1.31 18.55 10.85
CA GLY A 672 -1.00 19.01 12.21
C GLY A 672 -1.99 20.09 12.65
N GLN A 673 -2.14 21.17 11.87
CA GLN A 673 -3.09 22.25 12.16
C GLN A 673 -4.54 21.75 12.22
N ARG A 674 -4.92 20.85 11.30
CA ARG A 674 -6.24 20.22 11.29
C ARG A 674 -6.48 19.38 12.55
N GLY A 675 -5.48 18.62 12.98
CA GLY A 675 -5.51 17.85 14.22
C GLY A 675 -5.66 18.73 15.47
N ASP A 676 -4.98 19.86 15.52
CA ASP A 676 -5.07 20.83 16.61
C ASP A 676 -6.48 21.45 16.67
N ILE A 677 -7.07 21.78 15.52
CA ILE A 677 -8.44 22.29 15.45
C ILE A 677 -9.45 21.21 15.88
N LEU A 678 -9.22 19.96 15.46
CA LEU A 678 -10.11 18.84 15.79
C LEU A 678 -10.15 18.54 17.29
N LYS A 679 -8.98 18.65 17.98
CA LYS A 679 -8.77 18.36 19.40
C LYS A 679 -8.95 19.58 20.29
N GLY A 680 -8.80 20.78 19.75
CA GLY A 680 -8.82 22.02 20.53
C GLY A 680 -10.21 22.40 21.00
N ASP A 681 -10.30 22.83 22.26
CA ASP A 681 -11.57 23.28 22.88
C ASP A 681 -11.88 24.76 22.59
N ASN A 682 -10.87 25.59 22.36
CA ASN A 682 -11.02 27.02 22.16
C ASN A 682 -10.16 27.55 21.01
N MET A 683 -10.79 27.85 19.87
CA MET A 683 -10.13 28.36 18.66
C MET A 683 -10.09 29.90 18.58
N ARG A 684 -10.64 30.62 19.58
CA ARG A 684 -10.75 32.07 19.57
C ARG A 684 -9.41 32.77 19.32
N GLU A 685 -8.35 32.37 20.02
CA GLU A 685 -7.03 32.99 19.87
C GLU A 685 -6.45 32.77 18.49
N THR A 686 -6.66 31.58 17.94
CA THR A 686 -6.26 31.24 16.57
C THR A 686 -6.97 32.11 15.54
N VAL A 687 -8.29 32.30 15.68
CA VAL A 687 -9.09 33.16 14.80
C VAL A 687 -8.63 34.61 14.91
N ILE A 688 -8.43 35.13 16.10
CA ILE A 688 -7.93 36.51 16.31
C ILE A 688 -6.54 36.69 15.68
N SER A 689 -5.65 35.71 15.83
CA SER A 689 -4.34 35.74 15.17
C SER A 689 -4.47 35.75 13.63
N MET A 690 -5.43 34.98 13.06
CA MET A 690 -5.69 35.04 11.63
C MET A 690 -6.17 36.43 11.19
N VAL A 691 -7.05 37.06 11.96
CA VAL A 691 -7.54 38.43 11.68
C VAL A 691 -6.39 39.44 11.73
N HIS A 692 -5.54 39.38 12.76
CA HIS A 692 -4.37 40.25 12.86
C HIS A 692 -3.42 40.06 11.68
N ASN A 693 -3.07 38.82 11.33
CA ASN A 693 -2.23 38.53 10.16
C ASN A 693 -2.82 39.06 8.85
N MET A 694 -4.15 39.04 8.67
CA MET A 694 -4.79 39.59 7.47
C MET A 694 -4.72 41.13 7.44
N ILE A 695 -4.85 41.75 8.58
CA ILE A 695 -4.70 43.22 8.70
C ILE A 695 -3.25 43.63 8.43
N ASP A 696 -2.26 42.92 9.01
CA ASP A 696 -0.83 43.19 8.79
C ASP A 696 -0.45 43.02 7.32
N ALA A 697 -0.80 41.89 6.71
CA ALA A 697 -0.50 41.64 5.30
C ALA A 697 -1.15 42.68 4.38
N THR A 698 -2.34 43.19 4.73
CA THR A 698 -2.99 44.26 3.96
C THR A 698 -2.26 45.60 4.15
N ALA A 699 -1.84 45.90 5.38
CA ALA A 699 -1.09 47.09 5.66
C ALA A 699 0.27 47.10 4.94
N GLU A 700 1.04 46.00 5.02
CA GLU A 700 2.34 45.85 4.36
C GLU A 700 2.22 45.99 2.82
N ARG A 701 1.19 45.33 2.24
CA ARG A 701 0.98 45.40 0.77
C ARG A 701 0.66 46.80 0.25
N ASN A 702 -0.02 47.59 1.04
CA ASN A 702 -0.48 48.95 0.65
C ASN A 702 0.48 50.04 1.15
N PHE A 703 1.55 49.68 1.88
CA PHE A 703 2.58 50.60 2.34
C PHE A 703 3.78 50.59 1.39
N THR A 704 3.92 51.56 0.56
CA THR A 704 5.07 51.72 -0.34
C THR A 704 6.15 52.50 0.39
N GLY A 705 7.28 51.81 0.72
CA GLY A 705 8.37 52.27 1.60
C GLY A 705 9.30 53.32 1.01
N ASP A 706 8.93 54.21 0.12
CA ASP A 706 9.74 55.26 -0.46
C ASP A 706 9.58 56.64 0.23
N GLY A 707 8.89 56.69 1.36
CA GLY A 707 8.67 57.92 2.13
C GLY A 707 7.66 58.88 1.53
N SER A 708 7.05 58.57 0.40
CA SER A 708 5.90 59.25 -0.13
C SER A 708 4.63 58.42 0.19
N PHE A 709 3.81 58.91 1.11
CA PHE A 709 2.59 58.29 1.56
C PHE A 709 1.52 58.28 0.46
N ASP A 710 1.63 57.37 -0.50
CA ASP A 710 0.57 57.04 -1.38
C ASP A 710 -0.05 55.69 -0.95
N TRP A 711 -0.75 55.74 0.17
CA TRP A 711 -1.55 54.63 0.60
C TRP A 711 -2.71 54.50 -0.40
N SER A 712 -2.85 53.33 -1.01
CA SER A 712 -4.11 52.92 -1.59
C SER A 712 -5.09 52.57 -0.45
N LEU A 713 -5.35 53.60 0.39
CA LEU A 713 -6.24 53.46 1.58
C LEU A 713 -7.62 53.01 1.16
N ASP A 714 -8.04 53.30 -0.06
CA ASP A 714 -9.33 52.88 -0.56
C ASP A 714 -9.39 51.39 -0.82
N GLU A 715 -8.31 50.80 -1.34
CA GLU A 715 -8.23 49.34 -1.55
C GLU A 715 -8.14 48.60 -0.21
N ALA A 716 -7.28 49.05 0.70
CA ALA A 716 -7.17 48.46 2.04
C ALA A 716 -8.46 48.54 2.81
N ARG A 717 -9.15 49.71 2.76
CA ARG A 717 -10.48 49.94 3.34
C ARG A 717 -11.51 48.95 2.75
N ASP A 718 -11.62 48.93 1.45
CA ASP A 718 -12.62 48.12 0.75
C ASP A 718 -12.41 46.63 0.98
N TYR A 719 -11.16 46.20 1.11
CA TYR A 719 -10.84 44.83 1.44
C TYR A 719 -11.13 44.47 2.91
N LEU A 720 -10.61 45.24 3.89
CA LEU A 720 -10.76 44.93 5.31
C LEU A 720 -12.19 45.15 5.84
N GLU A 721 -12.93 46.20 5.34
CA GLU A 721 -14.32 46.39 5.71
C GLU A 721 -15.23 45.31 5.13
N ARG A 722 -14.83 44.66 4.01
CA ARG A 722 -15.52 43.48 3.50
C ARG A 722 -15.12 42.21 4.24
N LEU A 723 -13.94 42.14 4.85
CA LEU A 723 -13.42 40.94 5.45
C LEU A 723 -13.76 40.85 6.95
N CYS A 724 -13.27 41.78 7.76
CA CYS A 724 -13.27 41.65 9.22
C CYS A 724 -13.58 42.96 9.97
N LEU A 725 -13.85 44.06 9.28
CA LEU A 725 -14.17 45.32 9.90
C LEU A 725 -15.60 45.76 9.59
N LYS A 726 -16.17 46.61 10.46
CA LYS A 726 -17.47 47.22 10.18
C LYS A 726 -17.32 48.31 9.09
N PRO A 727 -18.33 48.48 8.22
CA PRO A 727 -18.36 49.61 7.30
C PRO A 727 -18.22 50.95 8.01
N GLY A 728 -17.30 51.78 7.52
CA GLY A 728 -17.00 53.09 8.12
C GLY A 728 -15.91 53.13 9.18
N THR A 729 -15.25 51.98 9.51
CA THR A 729 -14.14 51.92 10.46
C THR A 729 -12.98 52.80 10.01
N PHE A 730 -12.62 52.77 8.75
CA PHE A 730 -11.54 53.61 8.19
C PHE A 730 -11.91 55.12 8.25
N ALA A 731 -13.16 55.46 8.05
CA ALA A 731 -13.61 56.86 8.15
C ALA A 731 -13.44 57.40 9.56
N LYS A 732 -13.59 56.54 10.61
CA LYS A 732 -13.37 56.89 12.01
C LYS A 732 -11.93 57.34 12.29
N TYR A 733 -10.97 56.73 11.60
CA TYR A 733 -9.54 56.95 11.81
C TYR A 733 -8.87 57.76 10.70
N ALA A 734 -9.57 58.23 9.68
CA ALA A 734 -9.04 58.89 8.49
C ALA A 734 -8.11 60.07 8.79
N ALA A 735 -8.37 60.85 9.85
CA ALA A 735 -7.50 61.96 10.26
C ALA A 735 -6.21 61.46 10.93
N GLN A 736 -6.28 60.41 11.77
CA GLN A 736 -5.14 59.82 12.45
C GLN A 736 -4.23 59.06 11.50
N ILE A 737 -4.79 58.29 10.58
CA ILE A 737 -4.03 57.50 9.57
C ILE A 737 -3.16 58.40 8.69
N LYS A 738 -3.62 59.60 8.37
CA LYS A 738 -2.85 60.56 7.56
C LYS A 738 -1.62 61.11 8.30
N GLU A 739 -1.58 61.05 9.61
CA GLU A 739 -0.47 61.54 10.48
C GLU A 739 0.48 60.40 10.89
N MET A 740 0.16 59.14 10.62
CA MET A 740 0.95 57.96 10.94
C MET A 740 2.12 57.77 9.99
N ASN A 741 3.26 57.42 10.55
CA ASN A 741 4.52 57.21 9.81
C ASN A 741 4.83 55.70 9.60
N GLU A 742 4.19 54.84 10.36
CA GLU A 742 4.45 53.40 10.32
C GLU A 742 3.14 52.59 10.21
N PRO A 743 3.10 51.52 9.40
CA PRO A 743 1.91 50.69 9.21
C PRO A 743 1.44 50.05 10.54
N GLU A 744 2.35 49.76 11.46
CA GLU A 744 2.08 49.13 12.75
C GLU A 744 1.23 49.99 13.70
N GLU A 745 1.24 51.31 13.53
CA GLU A 745 0.37 52.20 14.32
C GLU A 745 -1.10 52.06 13.87
N MET A 746 -1.34 51.94 12.57
CA MET A 746 -2.65 51.71 12.01
C MET A 746 -3.18 50.31 12.36
N THR A 747 -2.36 49.26 12.22
CA THR A 747 -2.79 47.89 12.46
C THR A 747 -3.26 47.72 13.91
N LYS A 748 -2.57 48.31 14.90
CA LYS A 748 -2.98 48.24 16.30
C LYS A 748 -4.39 48.85 16.56
N LEU A 749 -4.74 49.92 15.84
CA LEU A 749 -6.11 50.49 15.97
C LEU A 749 -7.14 49.56 15.32
N LEU A 750 -6.83 49.02 14.16
CA LEU A 750 -7.73 48.14 13.45
C LEU A 750 -7.95 46.79 14.17
N TYR A 751 -6.94 46.30 14.93
CA TYR A 751 -7.11 45.12 15.77
C TYR A 751 -8.22 45.30 16.79
N VAL A 752 -8.21 46.44 17.49
CA VAL A 752 -9.24 46.73 18.53
C VAL A 752 -10.63 46.70 17.95
N ASP A 753 -10.84 47.34 16.78
CA ASP A 753 -12.15 47.35 16.14
C ASP A 753 -12.54 45.99 15.56
N ALA A 754 -11.58 45.23 15.03
CA ALA A 754 -11.83 43.87 14.54
C ALA A 754 -12.18 42.89 15.68
N GLU A 755 -11.46 42.96 16.79
CA GLU A 755 -11.76 42.17 18.01
C GLU A 755 -13.13 42.53 18.61
N ALA A 756 -13.46 43.83 18.64
CA ALA A 756 -14.77 44.29 19.10
C ALA A 756 -15.90 43.78 18.20
N PHE A 757 -15.70 43.81 16.88
CA PHE A 757 -16.68 43.29 15.94
C PHE A 757 -16.80 41.75 16.08
N TYR A 758 -15.72 41.04 16.28
CA TYR A 758 -15.76 39.61 16.58
C TYR A 758 -16.54 39.27 17.85
N ALA A 759 -16.28 40.00 18.92
CA ALA A 759 -16.99 39.83 20.22
C ALA A 759 -18.49 40.09 20.07
N GLU A 760 -18.89 41.10 19.26
CA GLU A 760 -20.29 41.36 18.93
C GLU A 760 -20.92 40.20 18.14
N ARG A 761 -20.19 39.64 17.19
CA ARG A 761 -20.62 38.45 16.43
C ARG A 761 -20.80 37.25 17.36
N GLU A 762 -19.87 37.01 18.26
CA GLU A 762 -19.93 35.94 19.26
C GLU A 762 -21.18 36.10 20.13
N THR A 763 -21.46 37.32 20.64
CA THR A 763 -22.65 37.62 21.41
C THR A 763 -23.93 37.34 20.63
N LEU A 764 -24.00 37.79 19.37
CA LEU A 764 -25.14 37.59 18.48
C LEU A 764 -25.43 36.09 18.24
N LEU A 765 -24.41 35.32 17.89
CA LEU A 765 -24.56 33.89 17.59
C LEU A 765 -24.92 33.08 18.82
N THR A 766 -24.32 33.42 19.96
CA THR A 766 -24.67 32.83 21.25
C THR A 766 -26.13 33.11 21.64
N ALA A 767 -26.63 34.32 21.38
CA ALA A 767 -28.03 34.67 21.60
C ALA A 767 -29.01 33.89 20.71
N LEU A 768 -28.54 33.42 19.54
CA LEU A 768 -29.29 32.53 18.64
C LEU A 768 -29.17 31.04 19.04
N GLY A 769 -28.47 30.73 20.15
CA GLY A 769 -28.26 29.36 20.64
C GLY A 769 -27.18 28.59 19.86
N ILE A 770 -26.31 29.28 19.12
CA ILE A 770 -25.21 28.69 18.37
C ILE A 770 -23.95 28.70 19.25
N ASP A 771 -23.31 27.53 19.43
CA ASP A 771 -22.01 27.42 20.05
C ASP A 771 -20.92 27.99 19.12
N MET A 772 -20.35 29.13 19.55
CA MET A 772 -19.36 29.83 18.74
C MET A 772 -18.07 28.97 18.54
N ARG A 773 -17.68 28.22 19.56
CA ARG A 773 -16.47 27.35 19.49
C ARG A 773 -16.65 26.24 18.46
N GLU A 774 -17.85 25.67 18.41
CA GLU A 774 -18.18 24.67 17.41
C GLU A 774 -18.30 25.28 16.01
N PHE A 775 -18.86 26.48 15.92
CA PHE A 775 -18.97 27.20 14.65
C PHE A 775 -17.59 27.53 14.07
N GLU A 776 -16.66 28.05 14.88
CA GLU A 776 -15.27 28.28 14.49
C GLU A 776 -14.61 27.00 13.96
N ARG A 777 -14.75 25.89 14.68
CA ARG A 777 -14.17 24.60 14.31
C ARG A 777 -14.69 24.13 12.94
N VAL A 778 -15.99 24.16 12.73
CA VAL A 778 -16.62 23.73 11.47
C VAL A 778 -16.15 24.60 10.30
N VAL A 779 -16.12 25.93 10.49
CA VAL A 779 -15.68 26.84 9.44
C VAL A 779 -14.23 26.64 9.09
N MET A 780 -13.35 26.50 10.09
CA MET A 780 -11.91 26.30 9.88
C MET A 780 -11.63 24.95 9.19
N LEU A 781 -12.24 23.86 9.65
CA LEU A 781 -12.06 22.54 9.01
C LEU A 781 -12.52 22.55 7.56
N ASN A 782 -13.69 23.14 7.29
CA ASN A 782 -14.21 23.22 5.91
C ASN A 782 -13.32 24.08 5.00
N ALA A 783 -12.77 25.17 5.50
CA ALA A 783 -11.86 26.00 4.72
C ALA A 783 -10.55 25.26 4.42
N ILE A 784 -9.97 24.60 5.43
CA ILE A 784 -8.75 23.81 5.27
C ILE A 784 -8.99 22.67 4.26
N ASP A 785 -10.04 21.87 4.46
CA ASP A 785 -10.29 20.69 3.62
C ASP A 785 -10.52 21.07 2.17
N HIS A 786 -11.27 22.17 1.91
CA HIS A 786 -11.54 22.63 0.55
C HIS A 786 -10.27 23.09 -0.17
N HIS A 787 -9.53 24.03 0.43
CA HIS A 787 -8.34 24.58 -0.20
C HIS A 787 -7.19 23.59 -0.28
N TRP A 788 -7.09 22.65 0.68
CA TRP A 788 -6.08 21.59 0.65
C TRP A 788 -6.33 20.61 -0.51
N MET A 789 -7.58 20.20 -0.75
CA MET A 789 -7.92 19.34 -1.89
C MET A 789 -7.61 20.02 -3.24
N ASP A 790 -7.95 21.32 -3.37
CA ASP A 790 -7.63 22.07 -4.58
C ASP A 790 -6.11 22.23 -4.78
N HIS A 791 -5.37 22.37 -3.66
CA HIS A 791 -3.92 22.47 -3.70
C HIS A 791 -3.26 21.14 -4.13
N ILE A 792 -3.77 20.00 -3.68
CA ILE A 792 -3.26 18.68 -4.11
C ILE A 792 -3.37 18.55 -5.63
N ASP A 793 -4.52 18.88 -6.20
CA ASP A 793 -4.73 18.83 -7.66
C ASP A 793 -3.79 19.80 -8.40
N ALA A 794 -3.66 21.04 -7.93
CA ALA A 794 -2.76 22.01 -8.53
C ALA A 794 -1.28 21.60 -8.44
N MET A 795 -0.90 20.87 -7.40
CA MET A 795 0.46 20.32 -7.24
C MET A 795 0.70 19.13 -8.17
N ASP A 796 -0.31 18.31 -8.46
CA ASP A 796 -0.21 17.25 -9.45
C ASP A 796 -0.05 17.84 -10.86
N ASP A 797 -0.82 18.89 -11.22
CA ASP A 797 -0.66 19.62 -12.47
C ASP A 797 0.73 20.25 -12.62
N LEU A 798 1.24 20.85 -11.52
CA LEU A 798 2.60 21.41 -11.50
C LEU A 798 3.65 20.32 -11.76
N ARG A 799 3.52 19.16 -11.12
CA ARG A 799 4.45 18.05 -11.29
C ARG A 799 4.52 17.57 -12.72
N ASP A 800 3.39 17.47 -13.39
CA ASP A 800 3.30 17.02 -14.77
C ASP A 800 3.92 18.02 -15.76
N GLY A 801 3.77 19.31 -15.48
CA GLY A 801 4.32 20.40 -16.31
C GLY A 801 5.80 20.72 -16.06
N ILE A 802 6.29 20.53 -14.83
CA ILE A 802 7.63 21.03 -14.40
C ILE A 802 8.79 20.37 -15.15
N GLY A 803 8.59 19.14 -15.65
CA GLY A 803 9.61 18.42 -16.42
C GLY A 803 10.09 19.17 -17.66
N LEU A 804 9.26 20.02 -18.25
CA LEU A 804 9.62 20.86 -19.39
C LEU A 804 10.71 21.90 -19.07
N ARG A 805 10.86 22.28 -17.79
CA ARG A 805 11.92 23.23 -17.35
C ARG A 805 13.34 22.67 -17.54
N ALA A 806 13.48 21.35 -17.67
CA ALA A 806 14.76 20.70 -17.95
C ALA A 806 15.34 21.13 -19.31
N TYR A 807 14.51 21.44 -20.30
CA TYR A 807 14.98 21.99 -21.59
C TYR A 807 15.65 23.36 -21.45
N GLY A 808 15.28 24.12 -20.42
CA GLY A 808 15.92 25.39 -20.05
C GLY A 808 17.15 25.22 -19.14
N GLN A 809 17.69 24.00 -18.98
CA GLN A 809 18.83 23.67 -18.10
C GLN A 809 18.56 23.98 -16.62
N ARG A 810 17.31 24.04 -16.20
CA ARG A 810 16.91 24.17 -14.80
C ARG A 810 16.65 22.79 -14.20
N ASN A 811 16.94 22.64 -12.92
CA ASN A 811 16.64 21.39 -12.23
C ASN A 811 15.13 21.34 -11.89
N PRO A 812 14.35 20.40 -12.46
CA PRO A 812 12.91 20.36 -12.26
C PRO A 812 12.48 20.23 -10.80
N VAL A 813 13.23 19.48 -9.98
CA VAL A 813 12.92 19.31 -8.55
C VAL A 813 13.12 20.61 -7.77
N GLN A 814 14.12 21.43 -8.14
CA GLN A 814 14.33 22.72 -7.49
C GLN A 814 13.26 23.73 -7.88
N GLU A 815 12.89 23.79 -9.16
CA GLU A 815 11.81 24.63 -9.64
C GLU A 815 10.48 24.24 -8.99
N TYR A 816 10.21 22.93 -8.90
CA TYR A 816 9.04 22.40 -8.21
C TYR A 816 8.96 22.86 -6.75
N ARG A 817 10.10 22.84 -6.03
CA ARG A 817 10.14 23.33 -4.64
C ARG A 817 9.83 24.81 -4.51
N LEU A 818 10.31 25.63 -5.43
CA LEU A 818 10.10 27.07 -5.40
C LEU A 818 8.64 27.40 -5.72
N GLU A 819 8.13 26.90 -6.83
CA GLU A 819 6.73 27.15 -7.23
C GLU A 819 5.72 26.56 -6.21
N SER A 820 6.01 25.36 -5.68
CA SER A 820 5.16 24.76 -4.66
C SER A 820 5.14 25.54 -3.33
N PHE A 821 6.23 26.22 -2.99
CA PHE A 821 6.29 27.05 -1.79
C PHE A 821 5.39 28.28 -1.95
N ASP A 822 5.41 28.92 -3.11
CA ASP A 822 4.57 30.08 -3.41
C ASP A 822 3.09 29.66 -3.43
N MET A 823 2.74 28.56 -4.13
CA MET A 823 1.39 28.01 -4.17
C MET A 823 0.86 27.66 -2.78
N PHE A 824 1.72 27.08 -1.92
CA PHE A 824 1.34 26.73 -0.55
C PHE A 824 1.04 27.97 0.31
N ASN A 825 1.86 29.02 0.19
CA ASN A 825 1.63 30.28 0.90
C ASN A 825 0.32 30.94 0.44
N ASP A 826 0.04 30.93 -0.86
CA ASP A 826 -1.23 31.43 -1.39
C ASP A 826 -2.42 30.63 -0.86
N MET A 827 -2.33 29.31 -0.82
CA MET A 827 -3.37 28.46 -0.23
C MET A 827 -3.58 28.78 1.26
N VAL A 828 -2.51 28.92 2.05
CA VAL A 828 -2.62 29.28 3.47
C VAL A 828 -3.27 30.64 3.64
N HIS A 829 -2.97 31.60 2.76
CA HIS A 829 -3.62 32.90 2.73
C HIS A 829 -5.13 32.77 2.45
N MET A 830 -5.49 31.96 1.43
CA MET A 830 -6.90 31.70 1.09
C MET A 830 -7.67 31.02 2.23
N ILE A 831 -7.06 30.06 2.92
CA ILE A 831 -7.66 29.40 4.11
C ILE A 831 -8.00 30.45 5.19
N ARG A 832 -7.03 31.34 5.47
CA ARG A 832 -7.24 32.40 6.49
C ARG A 832 -8.33 33.37 6.06
N GLU A 833 -8.28 33.82 4.82
CA GLU A 833 -9.27 34.76 4.28
C GLU A 833 -10.68 34.18 4.27
N ASP A 834 -10.86 32.96 3.79
CA ASP A 834 -12.15 32.30 3.74
C ASP A 834 -12.71 31.99 5.15
N THR A 835 -11.83 31.59 6.08
CA THR A 835 -12.19 31.41 7.48
C THR A 835 -12.69 32.71 8.11
N VAL A 836 -11.91 33.79 8.00
CA VAL A 836 -12.27 35.09 8.57
C VAL A 836 -13.55 35.62 7.91
N ARG A 837 -13.66 35.56 6.60
CA ARG A 837 -14.85 36.00 5.85
C ARG A 837 -16.10 35.28 6.33
N ARG A 838 -16.08 33.96 6.45
CA ARG A 838 -17.24 33.17 6.90
C ARG A 838 -17.60 33.44 8.34
N LEU A 839 -16.65 33.60 9.24
CA LEU A 839 -16.93 33.92 10.65
C LEU A 839 -17.55 35.29 10.84
N PHE A 840 -17.12 36.30 10.09
CA PHE A 840 -17.61 37.68 10.24
C PHE A 840 -18.88 37.96 9.43
N GLN A 841 -19.09 37.32 8.29
CA GLN A 841 -20.19 37.69 7.36
C GLN A 841 -21.33 36.67 7.30
N ALA A 842 -21.10 35.39 7.68
CA ALA A 842 -22.14 34.38 7.55
C ALA A 842 -23.40 34.76 8.37
N ARG A 843 -24.54 34.69 7.69
CA ARG A 843 -25.85 34.76 8.35
C ARG A 843 -26.23 33.34 8.79
N VAL A 844 -26.04 33.04 10.04
CA VAL A 844 -26.27 31.69 10.57
C VAL A 844 -27.57 31.72 11.36
N GLU A 845 -28.58 30.98 10.89
CA GLU A 845 -29.83 30.76 11.60
C GLU A 845 -29.79 29.51 12.48
N ARG A 846 -28.96 28.53 12.13
CA ARG A 846 -28.70 27.30 12.88
C ARG A 846 -27.24 26.92 12.71
N LEU A 847 -26.69 26.19 13.68
CA LEU A 847 -25.35 25.65 13.55
C LEU A 847 -25.28 24.78 12.28
N PRO A 848 -24.33 25.04 11.36
CA PRO A 848 -24.13 24.16 10.23
C PRO A 848 -23.78 22.76 10.79
N GLU A 849 -24.47 21.75 10.27
CA GLU A 849 -24.12 20.39 10.61
C GLU A 849 -22.67 20.12 10.14
N ARG A 850 -21.92 19.35 10.91
CA ARG A 850 -20.60 18.87 10.48
C ARG A 850 -20.82 17.92 9.29
N HIS A 851 -20.99 18.49 8.11
CA HIS A 851 -20.95 17.69 6.90
C HIS A 851 -19.51 17.29 6.66
N LYS A 852 -19.28 16.00 6.40
CA LYS A 852 -18.00 15.58 5.89
C LYS A 852 -17.76 16.33 4.58
N ALA A 853 -16.67 17.07 4.48
CA ALA A 853 -16.27 17.72 3.23
C ALA A 853 -16.19 16.68 2.11
N VAL A 854 -15.91 15.43 2.51
CA VAL A 854 -15.89 14.26 1.67
C VAL A 854 -16.78 13.18 2.29
N ASP A 855 -17.78 12.71 1.56
CA ASP A 855 -18.55 11.52 1.91
C ASP A 855 -17.70 10.28 1.60
N VAL A 856 -17.02 9.76 2.63
CA VAL A 856 -16.13 8.59 2.51
C VAL A 856 -16.84 7.37 1.90
N SER A 857 -18.17 7.29 1.97
CA SER A 857 -18.94 6.25 1.28
C SER A 857 -18.95 6.39 -0.25
N LYS A 858 -18.58 7.56 -0.76
CA LYS A 858 -18.49 7.89 -2.19
C LYS A 858 -17.06 8.07 -2.67
N THR A 859 -16.07 7.95 -1.79
CA THR A 859 -14.67 8.02 -2.16
C THR A 859 -14.18 6.69 -2.72
N GLN A 860 -13.10 6.77 -3.48
CA GLN A 860 -12.42 5.63 -4.07
C GLN A 860 -10.98 5.60 -3.54
N GLU A 861 -10.52 4.41 -3.22
CA GLU A 861 -9.15 4.16 -2.75
C GLU A 861 -8.32 3.59 -3.90
N GLY A 862 -7.08 4.06 -4.06
CA GLY A 862 -6.23 3.63 -5.17
C GLY A 862 -4.77 4.04 -5.00
N PHE A 863 -4.00 3.78 -6.04
CA PHE A 863 -2.62 4.24 -6.16
C PHE A 863 -2.51 5.26 -7.30
N ALA A 864 -1.49 6.11 -7.30
CA ALA A 864 -1.20 6.95 -8.46
C ALA A 864 -0.95 6.06 -9.68
N GLY A 865 -1.73 6.27 -10.76
CA GLY A 865 -1.79 5.33 -11.88
C GLY A 865 -2.86 4.25 -11.76
N GLU A 866 -3.53 4.14 -10.60
CA GLU A 866 -4.54 3.15 -10.28
C GLU A 866 -5.63 3.79 -9.40
N GLY A 867 -6.71 4.29 -9.97
CA GLY A 867 -7.81 4.87 -9.18
C GLY A 867 -8.73 3.78 -8.59
N GLY A 868 -9.15 3.91 -7.34
CA GLY A 868 -10.00 2.93 -6.66
C GLY A 868 -11.50 3.29 -6.72
N LYS A 869 -12.38 2.30 -6.78
CA LYS A 869 -13.82 2.46 -6.51
C LYS A 869 -14.10 2.27 -5.02
N PRO A 870 -15.11 2.94 -4.46
CA PRO A 870 -15.59 2.58 -3.13
C PRO A 870 -16.03 1.13 -3.16
N ALA A 871 -15.58 0.35 -2.19
CA ALA A 871 -16.12 -0.98 -1.97
C ALA A 871 -17.63 -0.83 -1.79
N GLN A 872 -18.41 -1.26 -2.75
CA GLN A 872 -19.83 -1.49 -2.48
C GLN A 872 -19.84 -2.59 -1.42
N ASN A 873 -20.32 -2.24 -0.23
CA ASN A 873 -20.65 -3.22 0.78
C ASN A 873 -21.52 -4.30 0.11
N GLY A 874 -20.87 -5.37 -0.27
CA GLY A 874 -21.50 -6.58 -0.73
C GLY A 874 -22.21 -7.19 0.46
N GLN A 875 -23.42 -6.70 0.76
CA GLN A 875 -24.35 -7.51 1.52
C GLN A 875 -24.52 -8.79 0.74
N ALA A 876 -23.85 -9.82 1.22
CA ALA A 876 -24.16 -11.19 0.83
C ALA A 876 -25.68 -11.35 0.92
N LYS A 877 -26.35 -11.39 -0.22
CA LYS A 877 -27.75 -11.79 -0.30
C LYS A 877 -27.81 -13.26 0.10
N GLN A 878 -27.96 -13.50 1.39
CA GLN A 878 -28.59 -14.74 1.83
C GLN A 878 -29.99 -14.80 1.20
N GLY A 879 -30.24 -15.85 0.44
CA GLY A 879 -31.52 -16.13 -0.15
C GLY A 879 -32.58 -16.31 0.92
N GLY A 880 -33.32 -15.25 1.18
CA GLY A 880 -34.56 -15.26 1.94
C GLY A 880 -35.69 -14.87 0.99
N ALA A 881 -36.75 -15.64 0.95
CA ALA A 881 -37.93 -15.43 0.16
C ALA A 881 -38.51 -14.00 0.35
N PRO A 882 -39.12 -13.41 -0.69
CA PRO A 882 -39.56 -12.03 -0.66
C PRO A 882 -40.79 -11.85 0.21
N THR A 883 -40.63 -11.18 1.35
CA THR A 883 -41.75 -10.56 2.05
C THR A 883 -41.94 -9.14 1.55
N ASN A 884 -42.99 -8.98 0.81
CA ASN A 884 -43.55 -7.77 0.25
C ASN A 884 -43.89 -6.77 1.38
N LYS A 885 -43.16 -5.64 1.51
CA LYS A 885 -43.66 -4.43 2.18
C LYS A 885 -43.57 -3.27 1.21
N SER A 886 -44.73 -2.96 0.65
CA SER A 886 -45.03 -1.84 -0.21
C SER A 886 -44.83 -0.48 0.51
N GLN A 887 -44.01 0.38 -0.05
CA GLN A 887 -44.13 1.84 0.14
C GLN A 887 -45.17 2.37 -0.87
N PRO A 888 -46.08 3.31 -0.51
CA PRO A 888 -47.08 3.80 -1.42
C PRO A 888 -46.49 4.92 -2.30
N GLY A 889 -46.48 4.70 -3.61
CA GLY A 889 -46.30 5.80 -4.54
C GLY A 889 -45.43 5.56 -5.76
N ALA A 890 -45.66 4.53 -6.56
CA ALA A 890 -45.46 4.53 -8.03
C ALA A 890 -46.04 3.30 -8.67
N VAL A 891 -47.27 3.43 -9.12
CA VAL A 891 -47.93 2.35 -9.88
C VAL A 891 -47.41 2.41 -11.32
N GLY A 892 -46.83 1.29 -11.78
CA GLY A 892 -46.30 1.17 -13.14
C GLY A 892 -47.42 1.29 -14.19
N ARG A 893 -47.17 1.96 -15.30
CA ARG A 893 -48.15 2.27 -16.41
C ARG A 893 -48.97 1.09 -16.86
N ASN A 894 -48.45 -0.13 -16.81
CA ASN A 894 -49.13 -1.36 -17.26
C ASN A 894 -49.74 -2.19 -16.13
N GLN A 895 -49.66 -1.79 -14.88
CA GLN A 895 -50.22 -2.46 -13.73
C GLN A 895 -51.71 -2.16 -13.57
N PRO A 896 -52.50 -3.03 -12.91
CA PRO A 896 -53.90 -2.76 -12.60
C PRO A 896 -54.05 -1.46 -11.81
N CYS A 897 -55.02 -0.66 -12.12
CA CYS A 897 -55.24 0.62 -11.45
C CYS A 897 -55.67 0.44 -9.99
N PRO A 898 -55.06 1.10 -9.02
CA PRO A 898 -55.40 0.97 -7.60
C PRO A 898 -56.81 1.46 -7.24
N CYS A 899 -57.50 2.12 -8.15
CA CYS A 899 -58.91 2.52 -7.96
C CYS A 899 -59.94 1.38 -8.06
N GLY A 900 -59.50 0.12 -8.27
CA GLY A 900 -60.41 -1.01 -8.35
C GLY A 900 -61.19 -1.20 -9.64
N SER A 901 -60.92 -0.40 -10.69
CA SER A 901 -61.65 -0.41 -11.97
C SER A 901 -61.34 -1.61 -12.90
N GLY A 902 -60.39 -2.48 -12.54
CA GLY A 902 -59.93 -3.61 -13.35
C GLY A 902 -59.13 -3.21 -14.62
N LYS A 903 -58.95 -1.96 -14.90
CA LYS A 903 -58.19 -1.44 -16.06
C LYS A 903 -56.75 -1.17 -15.70
N LYS A 904 -55.80 -1.26 -16.68
CA LYS A 904 -54.39 -0.87 -16.50
C LYS A 904 -54.27 0.62 -16.14
N TYR A 905 -53.34 0.99 -15.26
CA TYR A 905 -53.16 2.37 -14.76
C TYR A 905 -53.13 3.42 -15.84
N LYS A 906 -52.46 3.18 -16.98
CA LYS A 906 -52.39 4.07 -18.14
C LYS A 906 -53.75 4.29 -18.85
N HIS A 907 -54.73 3.44 -18.63
CA HIS A 907 -56.06 3.51 -19.22
C HIS A 907 -57.15 3.93 -18.20
N CYS A 908 -56.75 4.30 -16.99
CA CYS A 908 -57.62 4.70 -15.90
C CYS A 908 -57.11 6.01 -15.25
N CYS A 909 -56.63 5.96 -14.01
CA CYS A 909 -56.18 7.12 -13.25
C CYS A 909 -54.88 7.74 -13.78
N GLY A 910 -54.05 6.99 -14.53
CA GLY A 910 -52.84 7.45 -15.22
C GLY A 910 -53.04 7.90 -16.65
N LYS A 911 -54.25 8.28 -17.06
CA LYS A 911 -54.56 8.70 -18.45
C LYS A 911 -54.14 10.13 -18.77
N GLY A 912 -53.61 10.88 -17.81
CA GLY A 912 -53.14 12.27 -17.94
C GLY A 912 -51.77 12.53 -17.31
N ALA A 913 -50.98 11.45 -16.96
CA ALA A 913 -49.65 11.54 -16.38
C ALA A 913 -48.60 11.05 -17.40
#